data_d358ef5c7c79768e7280e2154f39c35d
#
_entry.id   d358ef5c7c79768e7280e2154f39c35d
#
_cell.length_a   1.000
_cell.length_b   1.000
_cell.length_c   1.000
_cell.angle_alpha   90.00
_cell.angle_beta   90.00
_cell.angle_gamma   90.00
#
_symmetry.space_group_name_H-M   'P 1'
#
loop_
_entity.id
_entity.type
_entity.pdbx_description
1 polymer ?
#
loop_
_entity_poly.entity_id
_entity_poly.type
_entity_poly.pdbx_seq_one_letter_code
_entity_poly.pdbx_strand_id
1 'polypeptide(L)'
;MDLKQILHKIKEAIQTFWRWIKPYLQQFHQWRKRIWKKYHVNKIVILLTLVGILVMSGYLFYIAKNTKVSELESGLKESTVIYDAKGEEAGQLYSQKGTYVDLKSISSAVVHALISTEDRNFYNHHGFDIKGIARAALRMVINRSAEGGGGSTITQQLAKNAYLSLDQTFSRKAKELFLAIEIEKKYSKDEILEMYLNSSYFGNGVWGIQDASLKYFGVNASDLTVGEAATLVGMLKGPSIYNPIDHPENATNRRDTVLGLMVDNKMLDQSVADQEEQVSLASLLYDGYGNSESGYKYPYYFDAVIDEAESYGLDADDVMNRGYKIYTALDQNYQAQMEAAYKNDALFPENAADGTMVQSGSVALDPTTGGVQALVGRRGEHVFRGFNFATQMKRSPGSTIKPISVYAPAIEAGYNPDSILEDKPQSYYEAKNYDGTYSGEVPMYQALAQSLNLPAVWTLHEIGLDRGYKKTQAFGLTLTDSDKYWGLALGGLENGESPLTMAAAYGVFASGGYYYQPHLITKIVDSTGAVIVDNTSVKGKQVISKETADKMTSMMLGTFSNGTGVSASPYGFTIAGKTGTTETNFDLSKVNDQWIVGYTPDLVISTWLGFEQTSAEHYLTGTSGQVVGKIFKAEAESLLPYSQGSQFQVADAYQTGGKLMAADEVPDSNDSTNNDDWKKSVDDFAENAKEGLKDFGERVKQGTKELFGNLWNTINGN
;
A
#
# COMPACT_ATOMS: atom_id res chain seq x y z
N MET A 1 -21.13 1.05 -55.53
CA MET A 1 -20.03 1.94 -55.99
C MET A 1 -18.74 1.26 -55.66
N ASP A 2 -17.91 1.02 -56.64
CA ASP A 2 -16.65 0.28 -56.48
C ASP A 2 -15.65 1.12 -55.64
N LEU A 3 -14.92 0.48 -54.75
CA LEU A 3 -13.94 1.13 -53.85
C LEU A 3 -12.95 2.03 -54.61
N LYS A 4 -12.61 1.68 -55.83
CA LYS A 4 -11.79 2.50 -56.75
C LYS A 4 -12.45 3.82 -57.11
N GLN A 5 -13.77 3.83 -57.33
CA GLN A 5 -14.52 5.06 -57.62
C GLN A 5 -14.64 6.00 -56.40
N ILE A 6 -14.76 5.44 -55.18
CA ILE A 6 -14.72 6.18 -53.93
C ILE A 6 -13.36 6.83 -53.72
N LEU A 7 -12.30 6.07 -53.87
CA LEU A 7 -10.91 6.59 -53.73
C LEU A 7 -10.61 7.67 -54.79
N HIS A 8 -11.12 7.52 -56.04
CA HIS A 8 -10.93 8.54 -57.06
C HIS A 8 -11.66 9.86 -56.70
N LYS A 9 -12.91 9.80 -56.23
CA LYS A 9 -13.67 10.98 -55.77
C LYS A 9 -13.03 11.65 -54.56
N ILE A 10 -12.46 10.88 -53.60
CA ILE A 10 -11.76 11.43 -52.44
C ILE A 10 -10.48 12.16 -52.92
N LYS A 11 -9.73 11.57 -53.86
CA LYS A 11 -8.53 12.20 -54.42
C LYS A 11 -8.86 13.52 -55.17
N GLU A 12 -9.93 13.56 -55.94
CA GLU A 12 -10.40 14.77 -56.60
C GLU A 12 -10.86 15.83 -55.63
N ALA A 13 -11.60 15.46 -54.58
CA ALA A 13 -12.00 16.37 -53.51
C ALA A 13 -10.83 16.97 -52.77
N ILE A 14 -9.79 16.15 -52.44
CA ILE A 14 -8.53 16.62 -51.84
C ILE A 14 -7.79 17.56 -52.76
N GLN A 15 -7.69 17.23 -54.06
CA GLN A 15 -7.04 18.12 -55.04
C GLN A 15 -7.79 19.46 -55.24
N THR A 16 -9.09 19.44 -55.23
CA THR A 16 -9.93 20.63 -55.32
C THR A 16 -9.79 21.50 -54.07
N PHE A 17 -9.82 20.88 -52.90
CA PHE A 17 -9.55 21.57 -51.63
C PHE A 17 -8.17 22.21 -51.61
N TRP A 18 -7.12 21.48 -52.04
CA TRP A 18 -5.78 22.02 -52.13
C TRP A 18 -5.65 23.18 -53.11
N ARG A 19 -6.31 23.13 -54.28
CA ARG A 19 -6.31 24.26 -55.23
C ARG A 19 -7.03 25.50 -54.65
N TRP A 20 -8.08 25.29 -53.87
CA TRP A 20 -8.82 26.38 -53.23
C TRP A 20 -8.01 27.03 -52.09
N ILE A 21 -7.38 26.25 -51.22
CA ILE A 21 -6.67 26.78 -50.03
C ILE A 21 -5.28 27.31 -50.33
N LYS A 22 -4.65 26.84 -51.41
CA LYS A 22 -3.25 27.20 -51.80
C LYS A 22 -3.04 28.72 -51.96
N PRO A 23 -3.94 29.51 -52.61
CA PRO A 23 -3.75 30.96 -52.72
C PRO A 23 -3.80 31.67 -51.38
N TYR A 24 -4.68 31.21 -50.45
CA TYR A 24 -4.77 31.80 -49.12
C TYR A 24 -3.50 31.48 -48.27
N LEU A 25 -3.01 30.28 -48.38
CA LEU A 25 -1.73 29.90 -47.73
C LEU A 25 -0.55 30.69 -48.29
N GLN A 26 -0.54 30.94 -49.61
CA GLN A 26 0.50 31.77 -50.24
C GLN A 26 0.42 33.26 -49.81
N GLN A 27 -0.80 33.83 -49.75
CA GLN A 27 -1.02 35.19 -49.25
C GLN A 27 -0.61 35.33 -47.77
N PHE A 28 -1.02 34.37 -46.94
CA PHE A 28 -0.63 34.28 -45.53
C PHE A 28 0.88 34.16 -45.36
N HIS A 29 1.52 33.31 -46.19
CA HIS A 29 2.98 33.20 -46.15
C HIS A 29 3.71 34.46 -46.55
N GLN A 30 3.22 35.20 -47.57
CA GLN A 30 3.79 36.47 -47.98
C GLN A 30 3.57 37.55 -46.92
N TRP A 31 2.37 37.62 -46.34
CA TRP A 31 2.05 38.52 -45.24
C TRP A 31 2.94 38.24 -44.01
N ARG A 32 3.07 36.96 -43.63
CA ARG A 32 3.98 36.56 -42.55
C ARG A 32 5.43 36.96 -42.82
N LYS A 33 5.94 36.72 -44.03
CA LYS A 33 7.30 37.12 -44.40
C LYS A 33 7.52 38.64 -44.30
N ARG A 34 6.51 39.45 -44.69
CA ARG A 34 6.59 40.93 -44.58
C ARG A 34 6.65 41.36 -43.11
N ILE A 35 5.79 40.84 -42.26
CA ILE A 35 5.80 41.13 -40.83
C ILE A 35 7.11 40.66 -40.18
N TRP A 36 7.50 39.42 -40.47
CA TRP A 36 8.72 38.83 -39.94
C TRP A 36 9.97 39.66 -40.25
N LYS A 37 10.06 40.18 -41.48
CA LYS A 37 11.16 41.03 -41.92
C LYS A 37 11.08 42.47 -41.34
N LYS A 38 9.84 43.03 -41.31
CA LYS A 38 9.62 44.44 -40.81
C LYS A 38 9.95 44.58 -39.31
N TYR A 39 9.57 43.60 -38.50
CA TYR A 39 9.75 43.66 -37.03
C TYR A 39 10.93 42.83 -36.55
N HIS A 40 11.77 42.34 -37.42
CA HIS A 40 12.95 41.52 -37.07
C HIS A 40 12.60 40.36 -36.11
N VAL A 41 11.44 39.70 -36.33
CA VAL A 41 10.86 38.71 -35.42
C VAL A 41 11.86 37.63 -35.01
N ASN A 42 12.71 37.15 -35.95
CA ASN A 42 13.76 36.17 -35.59
C ASN A 42 14.74 36.71 -34.55
N LYS A 43 15.13 38.00 -34.63
CA LYS A 43 16.04 38.60 -33.63
C LYS A 43 15.37 38.73 -32.27
N ILE A 44 14.08 39.09 -32.26
CA ILE A 44 13.29 39.18 -31.03
C ILE A 44 13.12 37.79 -30.41
N VAL A 45 12.77 36.78 -31.21
CA VAL A 45 12.64 35.39 -30.73
C VAL A 45 13.95 34.89 -30.15
N ILE A 46 15.09 35.12 -30.89
CA ILE A 46 16.41 34.72 -30.37
C ILE A 46 16.72 35.45 -29.05
N LEU A 47 16.44 36.75 -28.97
CA LEU A 47 16.68 37.55 -27.76
C LEU A 47 15.84 37.03 -26.59
N LEU A 48 14.54 36.78 -26.79
CA LEU A 48 13.65 36.26 -25.76
C LEU A 48 14.07 34.85 -25.31
N THR A 49 14.51 34.01 -26.25
CA THR A 49 15.04 32.68 -25.93
C THR A 49 16.32 32.81 -25.10
N LEU A 50 17.25 33.72 -25.47
CA LEU A 50 18.48 33.93 -24.68
C LEU A 50 18.19 34.48 -23.28
N VAL A 51 17.25 35.43 -23.17
CA VAL A 51 16.78 35.92 -21.85
C VAL A 51 16.13 34.81 -21.03
N GLY A 52 15.30 33.97 -21.65
CA GLY A 52 14.70 32.80 -20.99
C GLY A 52 15.75 31.82 -20.48
N ILE A 53 16.78 31.52 -21.30
CA ILE A 53 17.91 30.68 -20.89
C ILE A 53 18.68 31.31 -19.73
N LEU A 54 18.93 32.62 -19.78
CA LEU A 54 19.65 33.32 -18.71
C LEU A 54 18.87 33.29 -17.38
N VAL A 55 17.57 33.56 -17.41
CA VAL A 55 16.71 33.52 -16.22
C VAL A 55 16.65 32.12 -15.67
N MET A 56 16.46 31.12 -16.52
CA MET A 56 16.45 29.71 -16.12
C MET A 56 17.78 29.27 -15.52
N SER A 57 18.91 29.67 -16.16
CA SER A 57 20.24 29.34 -15.63
C SER A 57 20.50 30.01 -14.27
N GLY A 58 20.05 31.26 -14.09
CA GLY A 58 20.15 31.97 -12.81
C GLY A 58 19.30 31.26 -11.71
N TYR A 59 18.11 30.86 -12.05
CA TYR A 59 17.23 30.08 -11.13
C TYR A 59 17.85 28.74 -10.74
N LEU A 60 18.36 28.00 -11.72
CA LEU A 60 19.00 26.69 -11.45
C LEU A 60 20.30 26.85 -10.63
N PHE A 61 21.08 27.88 -10.91
CA PHE A 61 22.25 28.20 -10.10
C PHE A 61 21.87 28.55 -8.66
N TYR A 62 20.80 29.34 -8.47
CA TYR A 62 20.29 29.67 -7.13
C TYR A 62 19.89 28.40 -6.36
N ILE A 63 19.17 27.49 -6.99
CA ILE A 63 18.80 26.20 -6.38
C ILE A 63 20.05 25.41 -5.99
N ALA A 64 20.99 25.21 -6.92
CA ALA A 64 22.19 24.41 -6.68
C ALA A 64 23.06 25.00 -5.56
N LYS A 65 23.18 26.34 -5.50
CA LYS A 65 23.94 27.02 -4.44
C LYS A 65 23.30 26.90 -3.06
N ASN A 66 21.96 26.82 -3.00
CA ASN A 66 21.22 26.67 -1.75
C ASN A 66 21.05 25.20 -1.31
N THR A 67 21.40 24.25 -2.18
CA THR A 67 21.44 22.82 -1.81
C THR A 67 22.68 22.58 -0.92
N LYS A 68 22.47 21.92 0.23
CA LYS A 68 23.55 21.66 1.18
C LYS A 68 24.46 20.51 0.72
N VAL A 69 25.20 20.75 -0.35
CA VAL A 69 26.15 19.77 -0.92
C VAL A 69 27.21 19.34 0.09
N SER A 70 27.53 20.18 1.08
CA SER A 70 28.48 19.86 2.14
C SER A 70 28.06 18.72 3.08
N GLU A 71 26.81 18.36 3.07
CA GLU A 71 26.24 17.27 3.91
C GLU A 71 26.00 16.00 3.10
N LEU A 72 26.41 15.95 1.81
CA LEU A 72 26.18 14.83 0.91
C LEU A 72 26.76 13.52 1.47
N GLU A 73 28.02 13.53 1.87
CA GLU A 73 28.71 12.34 2.35
C GLU A 73 28.08 11.80 3.64
N SER A 74 27.76 12.69 4.61
CA SER A 74 27.06 12.28 5.83
C SER A 74 25.66 11.71 5.53
N GLY A 75 24.91 12.37 4.65
CA GLY A 75 23.59 11.91 4.24
C GLY A 75 23.61 10.55 3.52
N LEU A 76 24.66 10.26 2.75
CA LEU A 76 24.84 8.94 2.13
C LEU A 76 25.28 7.85 3.15
N LYS A 77 25.92 8.23 4.25
CA LYS A 77 26.29 7.34 5.36
C LYS A 77 25.12 7.11 6.32
N GLU A 78 24.14 8.01 6.39
CA GLU A 78 22.98 7.92 7.28
C GLU A 78 21.86 7.08 6.64
N SER A 79 21.37 6.06 7.36
CA SER A 79 20.18 5.29 6.99
C SER A 79 18.92 6.11 7.18
N THR A 80 17.87 5.84 6.41
CA THR A 80 16.55 6.39 6.72
C THR A 80 16.05 5.80 8.02
N VAL A 81 15.68 6.68 8.96
CA VAL A 81 15.21 6.30 10.30
C VAL A 81 13.71 6.51 10.37
N ILE A 82 13.00 5.49 10.86
CA ILE A 82 11.57 5.58 11.19
C ILE A 82 11.43 5.87 12.68
N TYR A 83 10.66 6.91 12.97
CA TYR A 83 10.29 7.32 14.32
C TYR A 83 8.83 7.00 14.58
N ASP A 84 8.51 6.56 15.79
CA ASP A 84 7.16 6.31 16.26
C ASP A 84 6.39 7.60 16.59
N ALA A 85 5.15 7.45 17.06
CA ALA A 85 4.28 8.57 17.43
C ALA A 85 4.84 9.45 18.58
N LYS A 86 5.76 8.91 19.38
CA LYS A 86 6.43 9.63 20.48
C LYS A 86 7.72 10.29 20.03
N GLY A 87 8.15 10.06 18.78
CA GLY A 87 9.42 10.52 18.24
C GLY A 87 10.62 9.66 18.68
N GLU A 88 10.38 8.46 19.20
CA GLU A 88 11.40 7.48 19.51
C GLU A 88 11.75 6.68 18.24
N GLU A 89 13.01 6.28 18.10
CA GLU A 89 13.44 5.46 16.96
C GLU A 89 12.74 4.09 17.00
N ALA A 90 11.99 3.80 15.95
CA ALA A 90 11.29 2.54 15.77
C ALA A 90 12.13 1.52 14.98
N GLY A 91 13.04 2.00 14.15
CA GLY A 91 13.95 1.20 13.34
C GLY A 91 14.48 1.98 12.17
N GLN A 92 15.19 1.28 11.31
CA GLN A 92 15.85 1.88 10.16
C GLN A 92 15.51 1.10 8.89
N LEU A 93 15.38 1.80 7.77
CA LEU A 93 15.18 1.20 6.45
C LEU A 93 16.53 0.82 5.84
N TYR A 94 17.39 0.17 6.62
CA TYR A 94 18.77 0.01 6.18
C TYR A 94 19.15 -1.40 5.72
N SER A 95 18.27 -2.30 5.56
CA SER A 95 18.59 -3.56 4.88
C SER A 95 19.09 -3.35 3.44
N GLN A 96 19.17 -2.08 2.98
CA GLN A 96 19.48 -1.71 1.61
C GLN A 96 20.51 -0.57 1.44
N LYS A 97 21.09 -0.01 2.52
CA LYS A 97 22.36 0.69 2.42
C LYS A 97 23.46 -0.31 2.58
N GLY A 98 24.18 -0.55 1.51
CA GLY A 98 25.36 -1.37 1.56
C GLY A 98 26.35 -0.84 2.61
N THR A 99 27.12 -1.73 3.18
CA THR A 99 28.21 -1.39 4.08
C THR A 99 29.10 -0.36 3.40
N TYR A 100 29.12 0.87 3.94
CA TYR A 100 29.96 1.94 3.38
C TYR A 100 31.44 1.61 3.62
N VAL A 101 32.23 1.60 2.56
CA VAL A 101 33.68 1.33 2.62
C VAL A 101 34.46 2.46 1.97
N ASP A 102 35.62 2.76 2.54
CA ASP A 102 36.55 3.73 1.94
C ASP A 102 37.02 3.26 0.55
N LEU A 103 37.33 4.19 -0.34
CA LEU A 103 37.78 3.86 -1.72
C LEU A 103 38.99 2.93 -1.75
N LYS A 104 39.92 3.04 -0.76
CA LYS A 104 41.09 2.15 -0.63
C LYS A 104 40.70 0.70 -0.27
N SER A 105 39.54 0.46 0.25
CA SER A 105 38.97 -0.86 0.54
C SER A 105 38.15 -1.41 -0.61
N ILE A 106 38.21 -0.79 -1.79
CA ILE A 106 37.59 -1.23 -3.03
C ILE A 106 38.68 -1.61 -4.02
N SER A 107 38.54 -2.76 -4.69
CA SER A 107 39.48 -3.22 -5.72
C SER A 107 39.69 -2.12 -6.78
N SER A 108 40.94 -1.86 -7.17
CA SER A 108 41.27 -0.94 -8.24
C SER A 108 40.65 -1.34 -9.58
N ALA A 109 40.35 -2.63 -9.77
CA ALA A 109 39.67 -3.14 -10.93
C ALA A 109 38.26 -2.53 -11.08
N VAL A 110 37.53 -2.30 -9.97
CA VAL A 110 36.22 -1.64 -9.96
C VAL A 110 36.34 -0.19 -10.47
N VAL A 111 37.32 0.55 -9.95
CA VAL A 111 37.56 1.94 -10.35
C VAL A 111 37.92 2.04 -11.83
N HIS A 112 38.81 1.16 -12.30
CA HIS A 112 39.21 1.10 -13.71
C HIS A 112 38.03 0.74 -14.63
N ALA A 113 37.21 -0.26 -14.25
CA ALA A 113 36.04 -0.64 -14.98
C ALA A 113 35.00 0.51 -15.04
N LEU A 114 34.73 1.16 -13.90
CA LEU A 114 33.78 2.26 -13.79
C LEU A 114 34.19 3.46 -14.69
N ILE A 115 35.43 3.93 -14.57
CA ILE A 115 35.93 5.05 -15.36
C ILE A 115 35.93 4.70 -16.84
N SER A 116 36.34 3.48 -17.19
CA SER A 116 36.38 3.01 -18.59
C SER A 116 34.99 2.95 -19.22
N THR A 117 33.97 2.64 -18.43
CA THR A 117 32.61 2.39 -18.92
C THR A 117 31.75 3.66 -18.89
N GLU A 118 31.76 4.38 -17.78
CA GLU A 118 30.83 5.48 -17.55
C GLU A 118 31.43 6.85 -17.87
N ASP A 119 32.72 7.06 -17.56
CA ASP A 119 33.29 8.42 -17.64
C ASP A 119 34.81 8.40 -17.88
N ARG A 120 35.23 8.13 -19.11
CA ARG A 120 36.65 8.01 -19.51
C ARG A 120 37.52 9.25 -19.18
N ASN A 121 36.89 10.39 -18.99
CA ASN A 121 37.55 11.66 -18.80
C ASN A 121 37.40 12.19 -17.36
N PHE A 122 36.97 11.34 -16.44
CA PHE A 122 36.55 11.66 -15.11
C PHE A 122 37.54 12.58 -14.35
N TYR A 123 38.80 12.26 -14.34
CA TYR A 123 39.82 13.05 -13.64
C TYR A 123 40.16 14.40 -14.31
N ASN A 124 39.69 14.68 -15.55
CA ASN A 124 40.07 15.82 -16.33
C ASN A 124 38.97 16.89 -16.49
N HIS A 125 37.74 16.62 -16.01
CA HIS A 125 36.64 17.61 -16.10
C HIS A 125 36.20 18.04 -14.70
N HIS A 126 35.33 19.05 -14.62
CA HIS A 126 34.77 19.63 -13.40
C HIS A 126 33.25 19.52 -13.41
N GLY A 127 32.72 18.29 -13.23
CA GLY A 127 31.30 17.98 -13.11
C GLY A 127 30.61 17.62 -14.43
N PHE A 128 31.13 18.05 -15.59
CA PHE A 128 30.57 17.70 -16.89
C PHE A 128 31.63 17.61 -17.98
N ASP A 129 31.45 16.73 -18.96
CA ASP A 129 32.36 16.54 -20.11
C ASP A 129 31.73 17.04 -21.39
N ILE A 130 32.12 18.28 -21.85
CA ILE A 130 31.66 18.88 -23.12
C ILE A 130 31.98 17.98 -24.31
N LYS A 131 33.16 17.34 -24.31
CA LYS A 131 33.60 16.47 -25.40
C LYS A 131 32.76 15.17 -25.44
N GLY A 132 32.44 14.64 -24.25
CA GLY A 132 31.55 13.50 -24.10
C GLY A 132 30.13 13.79 -24.61
N ILE A 133 29.57 14.94 -24.20
CA ILE A 133 28.24 15.37 -24.66
C ILE A 133 28.23 15.56 -26.21
N ALA A 134 29.23 16.21 -26.79
CA ALA A 134 29.33 16.40 -28.23
C ALA A 134 29.44 15.05 -28.98
N ARG A 135 30.22 14.10 -28.46
CA ARG A 135 30.38 12.76 -29.00
C ARG A 135 29.07 11.96 -28.92
N ALA A 136 28.37 12.02 -27.81
CA ALA A 136 27.05 11.37 -27.64
C ALA A 136 26.02 11.95 -28.61
N ALA A 137 25.95 13.28 -28.75
CA ALA A 137 25.07 13.95 -29.71
C ALA A 137 25.37 13.52 -31.15
N LEU A 138 26.66 13.45 -31.54
CA LEU A 138 27.05 12.99 -32.86
C LEU A 138 26.67 11.55 -33.16
N ARG A 139 26.86 10.65 -32.17
CA ARG A 139 26.43 9.23 -32.28
C ARG A 139 24.92 9.09 -32.42
N MET A 140 24.14 9.87 -31.66
CA MET A 140 22.68 9.89 -31.75
C MET A 140 22.19 10.28 -33.15
N VAL A 141 22.87 11.25 -33.79
CA VAL A 141 22.55 11.67 -35.16
C VAL A 141 22.95 10.61 -36.18
N ILE A 142 24.12 9.96 -36.02
CA ILE A 142 24.63 8.93 -36.97
C ILE A 142 23.80 7.67 -36.87
N ASN A 143 23.53 7.17 -35.64
CA ASN A 143 22.86 5.89 -35.42
C ASN A 143 21.33 5.99 -35.44
N ARG A 144 20.75 7.21 -35.54
CA ARG A 144 19.29 7.48 -35.49
C ARG A 144 18.59 6.81 -34.30
N SER A 145 19.29 6.55 -33.22
CA SER A 145 18.83 5.90 -32.01
C SER A 145 19.27 6.71 -30.79
N ALA A 146 18.36 6.87 -29.83
CA ALA A 146 18.67 7.49 -28.55
C ALA A 146 19.52 6.58 -27.63
N GLU A 147 19.70 5.31 -28.00
CA GLU A 147 20.44 4.29 -27.25
C GLU A 147 21.97 4.42 -27.31
N GLY A 148 22.47 5.44 -27.96
CA GLY A 148 23.88 5.67 -28.25
C GLY A 148 24.78 6.11 -27.10
N GLY A 149 24.47 5.75 -25.85
CA GLY A 149 25.40 5.75 -24.70
C GLY A 149 25.82 7.10 -24.12
N GLY A 150 25.82 7.13 -22.84
CA GLY A 150 26.39 7.95 -21.79
C GLY A 150 27.12 9.25 -22.16
N GLY A 151 26.39 10.37 -22.15
CA GLY A 151 27.00 11.69 -22.08
C GLY A 151 26.99 12.27 -20.65
N SER A 152 26.52 11.52 -19.66
CA SER A 152 26.51 11.94 -18.24
C SER A 152 27.80 11.50 -17.56
N THR A 153 28.37 12.37 -16.74
CA THR A 153 29.55 12.05 -15.92
C THR A 153 29.16 11.27 -14.67
N ILE A 154 30.12 10.60 -14.02
CA ILE A 154 29.93 9.94 -12.71
C ILE A 154 29.40 10.96 -11.69
N THR A 155 29.92 12.19 -11.67
CA THR A 155 29.46 13.25 -10.77
C THR A 155 27.99 13.65 -11.04
N GLN A 156 27.57 13.68 -12.30
CA GLN A 156 26.17 13.93 -12.65
C GLN A 156 25.27 12.79 -12.23
N GLN A 157 25.74 11.54 -12.34
CA GLN A 157 25.01 10.37 -11.87
C GLN A 157 24.88 10.38 -10.34
N LEU A 158 25.95 10.73 -9.61
CA LEU A 158 25.91 10.93 -8.17
C LEU A 158 24.92 12.03 -7.77
N ALA A 159 24.96 13.18 -8.45
CA ALA A 159 24.01 14.28 -8.22
C ALA A 159 22.56 13.85 -8.46
N LYS A 160 22.33 13.05 -9.51
CA LYS A 160 21.03 12.46 -9.79
C LYS A 160 20.57 11.56 -8.65
N ASN A 161 21.40 10.60 -8.27
CA ASN A 161 21.07 9.59 -7.25
C ASN A 161 20.87 10.20 -5.86
N ALA A 162 21.58 11.29 -5.53
CA ALA A 162 21.54 11.90 -4.21
C ALA A 162 20.48 13.01 -4.02
N TYR A 163 20.09 13.73 -5.08
CA TYR A 163 19.28 14.95 -4.94
C TYR A 163 18.08 15.08 -5.88
N LEU A 164 17.89 14.16 -6.84
CA LEU A 164 16.90 14.36 -7.91
C LEU A 164 16.03 13.11 -8.09
N SER A 165 14.75 13.33 -8.47
CA SER A 165 13.83 12.26 -8.85
C SER A 165 14.26 11.58 -10.17
N LEU A 166 13.77 10.37 -10.42
CA LEU A 166 14.06 9.59 -11.64
C LEU A 166 13.36 10.15 -12.90
N ASP A 167 12.53 11.18 -12.78
CA ASP A 167 11.84 11.79 -13.91
C ASP A 167 12.79 12.26 -15.01
N GLN A 168 12.55 11.86 -16.25
CA GLN A 168 13.35 12.23 -17.40
C GLN A 168 12.94 13.59 -17.99
N THR A 169 13.16 14.68 -17.26
CA THR A 169 12.81 16.04 -17.69
C THR A 169 14.05 16.90 -18.00
N PHE A 170 13.89 17.87 -18.91
CA PHE A 170 14.95 18.85 -19.18
C PHE A 170 15.33 19.67 -17.94
N SER A 171 14.36 20.00 -17.12
CA SER A 171 14.58 20.75 -15.87
C SER A 171 15.44 19.96 -14.90
N ARG A 172 15.17 18.65 -14.73
CA ARG A 172 15.98 17.77 -13.90
C ARG A 172 17.41 17.66 -14.43
N LYS A 173 17.59 17.44 -15.75
CA LYS A 173 18.92 17.32 -16.34
C LYS A 173 19.76 18.59 -16.19
N ALA A 174 19.10 19.74 -16.22
CA ALA A 174 19.78 21.01 -15.96
C ALA A 174 20.17 21.15 -14.48
N LYS A 175 19.28 20.79 -13.53
CA LYS A 175 19.62 20.75 -12.09
C LYS A 175 20.82 19.84 -11.82
N GLU A 176 20.81 18.63 -12.38
CA GLU A 176 21.91 17.65 -12.31
C GLU A 176 23.25 18.25 -12.70
N LEU A 177 23.29 19.01 -13.81
CA LEU A 177 24.50 19.68 -14.26
C LEU A 177 25.04 20.70 -13.23
N PHE A 178 24.16 21.57 -12.70
CA PHE A 178 24.57 22.59 -11.73
C PHE A 178 24.97 21.95 -10.38
N LEU A 179 24.29 20.92 -9.93
CA LEU A 179 24.66 20.18 -8.72
C LEU A 179 25.99 19.46 -8.87
N ALA A 180 26.25 18.84 -10.02
CA ALA A 180 27.54 18.21 -10.29
C ALA A 180 28.71 19.19 -10.21
N ILE A 181 28.51 20.43 -10.66
CA ILE A 181 29.53 21.48 -10.52
C ILE A 181 29.79 21.86 -9.05
N GLU A 182 28.72 21.94 -8.23
CA GLU A 182 28.86 22.24 -6.79
C GLU A 182 29.49 21.08 -6.02
N ILE A 183 29.18 19.84 -6.38
CA ILE A 183 29.83 18.63 -5.81
C ILE A 183 31.32 18.66 -6.09
N GLU A 184 31.76 18.90 -7.32
CA GLU A 184 33.16 18.93 -7.72
C GLU A 184 33.97 20.13 -7.11
N LYS A 185 33.28 21.16 -6.63
CA LYS A 185 33.93 22.24 -5.87
C LYS A 185 34.21 21.82 -4.42
N LYS A 186 33.41 20.89 -3.88
CA LYS A 186 33.45 20.53 -2.47
C LYS A 186 34.25 19.25 -2.21
N TYR A 187 34.16 18.26 -3.09
CA TYR A 187 34.74 16.94 -2.94
C TYR A 187 35.80 16.66 -4.00
N SER A 188 36.83 15.92 -3.61
CA SER A 188 37.84 15.39 -4.53
C SER A 188 37.24 14.32 -5.44
N LYS A 189 37.95 14.00 -6.52
CA LYS A 189 37.55 12.93 -7.44
C LYS A 189 37.43 11.58 -6.75
N ASP A 190 38.33 11.28 -5.83
CA ASP A 190 38.32 10.00 -5.09
C ASP A 190 37.14 9.93 -4.12
N GLU A 191 36.80 11.01 -3.41
CA GLU A 191 35.60 11.09 -2.59
C GLU A 191 34.31 10.94 -3.42
N ILE A 192 34.27 11.50 -4.64
CA ILE A 192 33.14 11.34 -5.56
C ILE A 192 32.99 9.88 -6.00
N LEU A 193 34.08 9.19 -6.35
CA LEU A 193 34.06 7.75 -6.67
C LEU A 193 33.61 6.90 -5.50
N GLU A 194 34.11 7.20 -4.31
CA GLU A 194 33.74 6.53 -3.06
C GLU A 194 32.23 6.65 -2.80
N MET A 195 31.71 7.88 -2.82
CA MET A 195 30.28 8.14 -2.64
C MET A 195 29.42 7.46 -3.71
N TYR A 196 29.84 7.51 -4.98
CA TYR A 196 29.12 6.90 -6.08
C TYR A 196 29.03 5.38 -5.94
N LEU A 197 30.14 4.69 -5.67
CA LEU A 197 30.19 3.23 -5.54
C LEU A 197 29.41 2.73 -4.31
N ASN A 198 29.44 3.48 -3.21
CA ASN A 198 28.70 3.14 -1.99
C ASN A 198 27.18 3.46 -2.09
N SER A 199 26.77 4.32 -3.00
CA SER A 199 25.36 4.73 -3.17
C SER A 199 24.70 4.16 -4.42
N SER A 200 25.38 3.32 -5.18
CA SER A 200 24.83 2.73 -6.40
C SER A 200 24.01 1.47 -6.12
N TYR A 201 22.93 1.28 -6.87
CA TYR A 201 22.08 0.10 -6.83
C TYR A 201 22.60 -0.99 -7.77
N PHE A 202 22.71 -2.22 -7.26
CA PHE A 202 23.24 -3.38 -7.98
C PHE A 202 22.19 -4.49 -8.22
N GLY A 203 20.90 -4.19 -8.12
CA GLY A 203 19.83 -5.18 -8.31
C GLY A 203 19.59 -6.06 -7.08
N ASN A 204 18.47 -6.81 -7.09
CA ASN A 204 18.05 -7.72 -6.01
C ASN A 204 18.09 -7.08 -4.60
N GLY A 205 17.69 -5.80 -4.51
CA GLY A 205 17.67 -5.06 -3.25
C GLY A 205 19.04 -4.66 -2.70
N VAL A 206 20.13 -4.83 -3.46
CA VAL A 206 21.49 -4.61 -2.97
C VAL A 206 22.05 -3.25 -3.40
N TRP A 207 22.50 -2.50 -2.42
CA TRP A 207 23.11 -1.17 -2.57
C TRP A 207 24.55 -1.18 -2.08
N GLY A 208 25.38 -0.38 -2.74
CA GLY A 208 26.80 -0.29 -2.42
C GLY A 208 27.63 -1.45 -2.91
N ILE A 209 28.87 -1.13 -3.26
CA ILE A 209 29.80 -2.08 -3.89
C ILE A 209 30.21 -3.22 -2.95
N GLN A 210 30.30 -2.96 -1.63
CA GLN A 210 30.71 -3.97 -0.65
C GLN A 210 29.65 -5.09 -0.55
N ASP A 211 28.37 -4.71 -0.40
CA ASP A 211 27.30 -5.69 -0.25
C ASP A 211 26.96 -6.36 -1.58
N ALA A 212 27.13 -5.66 -2.72
CA ALA A 212 27.05 -6.28 -4.03
C ALA A 212 28.15 -7.36 -4.22
N SER A 213 29.36 -7.08 -3.78
CA SER A 213 30.48 -8.05 -3.80
C SER A 213 30.15 -9.28 -2.95
N LEU A 214 29.65 -9.09 -1.75
CA LEU A 214 29.25 -10.18 -0.85
C LEU A 214 28.06 -10.98 -1.39
N LYS A 215 27.03 -10.28 -1.92
CA LYS A 215 25.84 -10.92 -2.50
C LYS A 215 26.15 -11.80 -3.68
N TYR A 216 26.85 -11.25 -4.65
CA TYR A 216 27.02 -11.93 -5.93
C TYR A 216 28.24 -12.86 -5.98
N PHE A 217 29.28 -12.58 -5.19
CA PHE A 217 30.55 -13.33 -5.25
C PHE A 217 31.06 -13.85 -3.92
N GLY A 218 30.45 -13.46 -2.79
CA GLY A 218 30.85 -13.93 -1.46
C GLY A 218 32.20 -13.38 -0.97
N VAL A 219 32.75 -12.33 -1.60
CA VAL A 219 34.03 -11.72 -1.26
C VAL A 219 33.88 -10.26 -0.89
N ASN A 220 34.86 -9.68 -0.17
CA ASN A 220 34.85 -8.23 0.08
C ASN A 220 35.13 -7.44 -1.21
N ALA A 221 34.68 -6.19 -1.26
CA ALA A 221 34.92 -5.31 -2.40
C ALA A 221 36.41 -5.09 -2.72
N SER A 222 37.31 -5.25 -1.72
CA SER A 222 38.75 -5.23 -1.89
C SER A 222 39.30 -6.39 -2.69
N ASP A 223 38.60 -7.53 -2.64
CA ASP A 223 39.09 -8.83 -3.13
C ASP A 223 38.50 -9.19 -4.53
N LEU A 224 37.66 -8.32 -5.07
CA LEU A 224 37.07 -8.50 -6.39
C LEU A 224 38.12 -8.66 -7.49
N THR A 225 38.00 -9.73 -8.26
CA THR A 225 38.78 -9.95 -9.49
C THR A 225 38.37 -8.96 -10.59
N VAL A 226 39.12 -8.95 -11.69
CA VAL A 226 38.81 -8.06 -12.83
C VAL A 226 37.45 -8.42 -13.47
N GLY A 227 37.14 -9.71 -13.63
CA GLY A 227 35.90 -10.19 -14.20
C GLY A 227 34.68 -9.90 -13.32
N GLU A 228 34.81 -10.09 -12.01
CA GLU A 228 33.77 -9.77 -11.03
C GLU A 228 33.52 -8.26 -10.96
N ALA A 229 34.56 -7.45 -10.92
CA ALA A 229 34.49 -5.99 -10.97
C ALA A 229 33.81 -5.49 -12.26
N ALA A 230 34.17 -6.05 -13.43
CA ALA A 230 33.55 -5.75 -14.69
C ALA A 230 32.06 -6.12 -14.73
N THR A 231 31.69 -7.23 -14.08
CA THR A 231 30.29 -7.66 -13.94
C THR A 231 29.49 -6.64 -13.12
N LEU A 232 29.93 -6.30 -11.90
CA LEU A 232 29.22 -5.33 -11.05
C LEU A 232 29.10 -3.96 -11.71
N VAL A 233 30.18 -3.46 -12.31
CA VAL A 233 30.14 -2.20 -13.04
C VAL A 233 29.20 -2.27 -14.25
N GLY A 234 29.16 -3.43 -14.93
CA GLY A 234 28.23 -3.69 -16.02
C GLY A 234 26.76 -3.56 -15.62
N MET A 235 26.42 -3.97 -14.41
CA MET A 235 25.07 -3.90 -13.85
C MET A 235 24.58 -2.44 -13.66
N LEU A 236 25.45 -1.47 -13.43
CA LEU A 236 25.07 -0.07 -13.19
C LEU A 236 24.28 0.56 -14.35
N LYS A 237 24.42 0.02 -15.55
CA LYS A 237 23.63 0.46 -16.71
C LYS A 237 22.15 0.08 -16.62
N GLY A 238 21.83 -1.02 -15.95
CA GLY A 238 20.47 -1.53 -15.79
C GLY A 238 20.49 -2.75 -14.86
N PRO A 239 20.44 -2.54 -13.55
CA PRO A 239 20.61 -3.60 -12.55
C PRO A 239 19.64 -4.77 -12.72
N SER A 240 18.39 -4.50 -13.10
CA SER A 240 17.39 -5.55 -13.37
C SER A 240 17.59 -6.29 -14.69
N ILE A 241 18.35 -5.74 -15.63
CA ILE A 241 18.57 -6.32 -16.97
C ILE A 241 19.85 -7.15 -17.01
N TYR A 242 20.88 -6.71 -16.28
CA TYR A 242 22.22 -7.26 -16.26
C TYR A 242 22.56 -7.99 -14.96
N ASN A 243 21.53 -8.40 -14.20
CA ASN A 243 21.68 -9.16 -12.98
C ASN A 243 22.23 -10.57 -13.31
N PRO A 244 23.37 -10.99 -12.73
CA PRO A 244 23.99 -12.26 -13.10
C PRO A 244 23.23 -13.50 -12.57
N ILE A 245 22.39 -13.34 -11.54
CA ILE A 245 21.53 -14.43 -11.01
C ILE A 245 20.31 -14.60 -11.94
N ASP A 246 19.60 -13.51 -12.24
CA ASP A 246 18.32 -13.56 -12.96
C ASP A 246 18.52 -13.61 -14.48
N HIS A 247 19.59 -12.97 -15.00
CA HIS A 247 19.88 -12.83 -16.43
C HIS A 247 21.35 -13.11 -16.77
N PRO A 248 21.87 -14.34 -16.53
CA PRO A 248 23.29 -14.67 -16.63
C PRO A 248 23.89 -14.42 -18.02
N GLU A 249 23.13 -14.63 -19.09
CA GLU A 249 23.60 -14.37 -20.46
C GLU A 249 23.78 -12.86 -20.73
N ASN A 250 22.83 -12.04 -20.31
CA ASN A 250 22.92 -10.58 -20.44
C ASN A 250 24.09 -10.04 -19.61
N ALA A 251 24.27 -10.57 -18.39
CA ALA A 251 25.35 -10.19 -17.50
C ALA A 251 26.72 -10.55 -18.09
N THR A 252 26.88 -11.74 -18.67
CA THR A 252 28.12 -12.17 -19.34
C THR A 252 28.45 -11.24 -20.52
N ASN A 253 27.51 -11.02 -21.43
CA ASN A 253 27.71 -10.13 -22.56
C ASN A 253 28.07 -8.69 -22.14
N ARG A 254 27.50 -8.25 -21.03
CA ARG A 254 27.77 -6.91 -20.50
C ARG A 254 29.14 -6.83 -19.82
N ARG A 255 29.57 -7.87 -19.06
CA ARG A 255 30.92 -8.02 -18.51
C ARG A 255 31.97 -7.91 -19.61
N ASP A 256 31.82 -8.70 -20.68
CA ASP A 256 32.76 -8.74 -21.80
C ASP A 256 32.82 -7.36 -22.48
N THR A 257 31.69 -6.67 -22.60
CA THR A 257 31.68 -5.26 -23.08
C THR A 257 32.51 -4.35 -22.18
N VAL A 258 32.42 -4.49 -20.85
CA VAL A 258 33.20 -3.67 -19.90
C VAL A 258 34.67 -3.99 -20.00
N LEU A 259 35.05 -5.27 -20.07
CA LEU A 259 36.46 -5.72 -20.27
C LEU A 259 37.05 -5.10 -21.54
N GLY A 260 36.32 -5.16 -22.67
CA GLY A 260 36.76 -4.51 -23.90
C GLY A 260 36.95 -3.00 -23.79
N LEU A 261 36.06 -2.32 -23.03
CA LEU A 261 36.21 -0.87 -22.75
C LEU A 261 37.41 -0.55 -21.85
N MET A 262 37.75 -1.43 -20.91
CA MET A 262 38.96 -1.29 -20.08
C MET A 262 40.24 -1.43 -20.94
N VAL A 263 40.25 -2.36 -21.89
CA VAL A 263 41.37 -2.54 -22.86
C VAL A 263 41.49 -1.30 -23.76
N ASP A 264 40.39 -0.83 -24.34
CA ASP A 264 40.34 0.37 -25.18
C ASP A 264 40.90 1.62 -24.48
N ASN A 265 40.72 1.70 -23.16
CA ASN A 265 41.18 2.81 -22.32
C ASN A 265 42.59 2.56 -21.74
N LYS A 266 43.25 1.43 -22.08
CA LYS A 266 44.57 1.06 -21.57
C LYS A 266 44.62 0.89 -20.06
N MET A 267 43.51 0.49 -19.46
CA MET A 267 43.37 0.15 -18.04
C MET A 267 43.50 -1.35 -17.78
N LEU A 268 43.50 -2.17 -18.85
CA LEU A 268 43.61 -3.60 -18.81
C LEU A 268 44.39 -4.11 -20.06
N ASP A 269 45.23 -5.12 -19.87
CA ASP A 269 45.89 -5.78 -20.99
C ASP A 269 44.90 -6.75 -21.70
N GLN A 270 44.98 -6.84 -23.05
CA GLN A 270 44.12 -7.69 -23.84
C GLN A 270 44.16 -9.15 -23.37
N SER A 271 45.36 -9.67 -23.06
CA SER A 271 45.54 -11.05 -22.60
C SER A 271 44.80 -11.36 -21.29
N VAL A 272 44.65 -10.38 -20.40
CA VAL A 272 43.90 -10.55 -19.17
C VAL A 272 42.40 -10.51 -19.46
N ALA A 273 41.94 -9.60 -20.34
CA ALA A 273 40.53 -9.57 -20.79
C ALA A 273 40.13 -10.91 -21.41
N ASP A 274 40.96 -11.46 -22.36
CA ASP A 274 40.71 -12.73 -23.01
C ASP A 274 40.64 -13.91 -22.02
N GLN A 275 41.40 -13.88 -20.92
CA GLN A 275 41.34 -14.89 -19.86
C GLN A 275 40.04 -14.77 -19.04
N GLU A 276 39.65 -13.55 -18.64
CA GLU A 276 38.43 -13.30 -17.85
C GLU A 276 37.16 -13.62 -18.65
N GLU A 277 37.14 -13.39 -19.97
CA GLU A 277 36.02 -13.76 -20.86
C GLU A 277 35.81 -15.27 -20.94
N GLN A 278 36.84 -16.09 -20.73
CA GLN A 278 36.73 -17.55 -20.69
C GLN A 278 36.18 -18.10 -19.38
N VAL A 279 36.15 -17.29 -18.31
CA VAL A 279 35.61 -17.69 -17.01
C VAL A 279 34.09 -17.67 -17.06
N SER A 280 33.46 -18.79 -16.73
CA SER A 280 32.01 -18.88 -16.64
C SER A 280 31.50 -18.04 -15.46
N LEU A 281 30.66 -17.06 -15.74
CA LEU A 281 30.07 -16.22 -14.70
C LEU A 281 29.29 -17.05 -13.66
N ALA A 282 28.60 -18.09 -14.09
CA ALA A 282 27.85 -18.97 -13.19
C ALA A 282 28.73 -19.71 -12.17
N SER A 283 30.02 -19.93 -12.49
CA SER A 283 30.97 -20.57 -11.54
C SER A 283 31.50 -19.63 -10.47
N LEU A 284 31.32 -18.32 -10.65
CA LEU A 284 31.74 -17.29 -9.70
C LEU A 284 30.62 -16.87 -8.74
N LEU A 285 29.35 -17.17 -9.09
CA LEU A 285 28.20 -16.71 -8.33
C LEU A 285 28.10 -17.43 -6.97
N TYR A 286 27.87 -16.63 -5.96
CA TYR A 286 27.60 -17.06 -4.60
C TYR A 286 26.34 -16.36 -4.07
N ASP A 287 25.21 -17.07 -3.97
CA ASP A 287 23.97 -16.53 -3.41
C ASP A 287 23.84 -16.92 -1.93
N GLY A 288 24.76 -16.44 -1.11
CA GLY A 288 24.79 -16.70 0.34
C GLY A 288 24.50 -15.48 1.20
N TYR A 289 24.11 -14.37 0.59
CA TYR A 289 23.72 -13.15 1.31
C TYR A 289 22.33 -13.35 1.94
N GLY A 290 22.34 -14.01 3.09
CA GLY A 290 21.14 -14.21 3.89
C GLY A 290 20.59 -12.88 4.40
N ASN A 291 19.28 -12.79 4.56
CA ASN A 291 18.62 -11.69 5.24
C ASN A 291 19.27 -11.45 6.60
N SER A 292 20.12 -10.44 6.70
CA SER A 292 20.60 -9.99 8.00
C SER A 292 19.40 -9.35 8.68
N GLU A 293 18.97 -9.91 9.82
CA GLU A 293 17.84 -9.43 10.64
C GLU A 293 18.05 -8.03 11.26
N SER A 294 18.93 -7.22 10.72
CA SER A 294 19.37 -5.97 11.34
C SER A 294 18.51 -4.80 10.87
N GLY A 295 17.65 -4.31 11.74
CA GLY A 295 17.05 -2.97 11.65
C GLY A 295 15.63 -2.86 11.08
N TYR A 296 15.16 -3.82 10.30
CA TYR A 296 13.80 -3.83 9.74
C TYR A 296 12.81 -4.44 10.76
N LYS A 297 12.69 -3.74 11.91
CA LYS A 297 12.06 -4.27 13.12
C LYS A 297 10.57 -4.61 12.96
N TYR A 298 9.83 -3.83 12.17
CA TYR A 298 8.39 -3.96 11.94
C TYR A 298 8.09 -4.07 10.45
N PRO A 299 8.32 -5.24 9.84
CA PRO A 299 8.44 -5.37 8.38
C PRO A 299 7.21 -4.90 7.61
N TYR A 300 6.01 -5.34 7.99
CA TYR A 300 4.78 -4.96 7.28
C TYR A 300 4.42 -3.48 7.44
N TYR A 301 4.73 -2.91 8.61
CA TYR A 301 4.53 -1.50 8.86
C TYR A 301 5.50 -0.65 8.04
N PHE A 302 6.75 -1.04 7.98
CA PHE A 302 7.79 -0.32 7.23
C PHE A 302 7.56 -0.40 5.72
N ASP A 303 7.12 -1.57 5.21
CA ASP A 303 6.70 -1.69 3.81
C ASP A 303 5.55 -0.71 3.50
N ALA A 304 4.54 -0.63 4.35
CA ALA A 304 3.42 0.28 4.17
C ALA A 304 3.84 1.77 4.27
N VAL A 305 4.83 2.10 5.09
CA VAL A 305 5.44 3.44 5.15
C VAL A 305 6.13 3.78 3.83
N ILE A 306 6.85 2.83 3.22
CA ILE A 306 7.48 3.05 1.91
C ILE A 306 6.40 3.28 0.84
N ASP A 307 5.36 2.43 0.79
CA ASP A 307 4.25 2.56 -0.16
C ASP A 307 3.51 3.91 0.01
N GLU A 308 3.29 4.36 1.25
CA GLU A 308 2.67 5.67 1.51
C GLU A 308 3.58 6.82 1.08
N ALA A 309 4.89 6.72 1.31
CA ALA A 309 5.85 7.73 0.86
C ALA A 309 5.88 7.88 -0.67
N GLU A 310 5.71 6.76 -1.41
CA GLU A 310 5.54 6.81 -2.87
C GLU A 310 4.29 7.59 -3.29
N SER A 311 3.21 7.51 -2.52
CA SER A 311 1.99 8.29 -2.79
C SER A 311 2.20 9.81 -2.70
N TYR A 312 3.20 10.26 -1.94
CA TYR A 312 3.65 11.66 -1.89
C TYR A 312 4.64 12.03 -3.01
N GLY A 313 4.91 11.11 -3.95
CA GLY A 313 5.80 11.33 -5.09
C GLY A 313 7.28 11.10 -4.78
N LEU A 314 7.61 10.45 -3.68
CA LEU A 314 8.96 9.99 -3.38
C LEU A 314 9.17 8.63 -4.04
N ASP A 315 10.37 8.41 -4.56
CA ASP A 315 10.77 7.10 -5.08
C ASP A 315 11.13 6.17 -3.91
N ALA A 316 10.70 4.90 -3.99
CA ALA A 316 10.95 3.93 -2.90
C ALA A 316 12.44 3.76 -2.60
N ASP A 317 13.28 3.73 -3.66
CA ASP A 317 14.72 3.62 -3.52
C ASP A 317 15.30 4.86 -2.82
N ASP A 318 14.74 6.04 -3.10
CA ASP A 318 15.10 7.28 -2.42
C ASP A 318 14.70 7.24 -0.94
N VAL A 319 13.48 6.81 -0.65
CA VAL A 319 12.96 6.68 0.73
C VAL A 319 13.88 5.78 1.56
N MET A 320 14.35 4.69 0.98
CA MET A 320 15.22 3.75 1.70
C MET A 320 16.66 4.24 1.89
N ASN A 321 17.19 5.06 0.95
CA ASN A 321 18.63 5.27 0.82
C ASN A 321 19.12 6.71 1.02
N ARG A 322 18.23 7.71 1.19
CA ARG A 322 18.64 9.13 1.28
C ARG A 322 18.72 9.69 2.70
N GLY A 323 18.72 8.85 3.73
CA GLY A 323 18.85 9.32 5.12
C GLY A 323 17.67 10.18 5.56
N TYR A 324 16.46 9.88 5.12
CA TYR A 324 15.26 10.55 5.59
C TYR A 324 14.98 10.26 7.07
N LYS A 325 14.33 11.19 7.73
CA LYS A 325 13.71 10.99 9.04
C LYS A 325 12.21 10.95 8.83
N ILE A 326 11.61 9.76 8.97
CA ILE A 326 10.19 9.52 8.75
C ILE A 326 9.52 9.36 10.10
N TYR A 327 8.72 10.34 10.48
CA TYR A 327 7.88 10.29 11.67
C TYR A 327 6.55 9.68 11.31
N THR A 328 6.10 8.75 12.13
CA THR A 328 4.89 7.96 11.87
C THR A 328 3.91 8.02 13.04
N ALA A 329 2.72 7.49 12.83
CA ALA A 329 1.72 7.27 13.86
C ALA A 329 1.94 5.96 14.66
N LEU A 330 3.00 5.21 14.39
CA LEU A 330 3.31 3.92 15.00
C LEU A 330 3.31 4.00 16.53
N ASP A 331 2.61 3.09 17.18
CA ASP A 331 2.86 2.73 18.58
C ASP A 331 3.60 1.39 18.62
N GLN A 332 4.83 1.40 19.10
CA GLN A 332 5.69 0.21 19.11
C GLN A 332 5.15 -0.90 20.02
N ASN A 333 4.38 -0.57 21.06
CA ASN A 333 3.73 -1.59 21.90
C ASN A 333 2.62 -2.30 21.14
N TYR A 334 1.73 -1.53 20.48
CA TYR A 334 0.66 -2.11 19.67
C TYR A 334 1.21 -2.98 18.56
N GLN A 335 2.22 -2.51 17.83
CA GLN A 335 2.82 -3.26 16.74
C GLN A 335 3.44 -4.58 17.22
N ALA A 336 4.20 -4.53 18.29
CA ALA A 336 4.84 -5.73 18.85
C ALA A 336 3.81 -6.77 19.34
N GLN A 337 2.71 -6.33 19.97
CA GLN A 337 1.65 -7.22 20.42
C GLN A 337 0.86 -7.82 19.24
N MET A 338 0.56 -7.02 18.23
CA MET A 338 -0.14 -7.48 17.03
C MET A 338 0.70 -8.53 16.26
N GLU A 339 2.00 -8.29 16.10
CA GLU A 339 2.92 -9.27 15.50
C GLU A 339 3.03 -10.57 16.34
N ALA A 340 3.00 -10.44 17.67
CA ALA A 340 3.01 -11.61 18.55
C ALA A 340 1.74 -12.46 18.39
N ALA A 341 0.57 -11.84 18.21
CA ALA A 341 -0.67 -12.55 17.90
C ALA A 341 -0.58 -13.31 16.57
N TYR A 342 0.02 -12.70 15.54
CA TYR A 342 0.20 -13.35 14.22
C TYR A 342 1.24 -14.46 14.19
N LYS A 343 2.17 -14.50 15.13
CA LYS A 343 3.12 -15.59 15.32
C LYS A 343 2.51 -16.80 16.05
N ASN A 344 1.32 -16.66 16.61
CA ASN A 344 0.61 -17.74 17.32
C ASN A 344 -0.31 -18.50 16.37
N ASP A 345 0.18 -19.57 15.76
CA ASP A 345 -0.59 -20.42 14.83
C ASP A 345 -1.88 -20.98 15.40
N ALA A 346 -1.99 -21.12 16.73
CA ALA A 346 -3.20 -21.64 17.36
C ALA A 346 -4.42 -20.70 17.24
N LEU A 347 -4.21 -19.43 16.90
CA LEU A 347 -5.27 -18.46 16.64
C LEU A 347 -5.89 -18.62 15.24
N PHE A 348 -5.22 -19.30 14.34
CA PHE A 348 -5.61 -19.44 12.93
C PHE A 348 -6.23 -20.83 12.66
N PRO A 349 -7.09 -20.93 11.62
CA PRO A 349 -7.50 -22.23 11.10
C PRO A 349 -6.29 -23.05 10.59
N GLU A 350 -6.47 -24.38 10.55
CA GLU A 350 -5.52 -25.25 9.90
C GLU A 350 -5.33 -24.89 8.42
N ASN A 351 -4.16 -25.18 7.89
CA ASN A 351 -3.89 -25.01 6.47
C ASN A 351 -4.77 -25.93 5.64
N ALA A 352 -5.04 -25.56 4.38
CA ALA A 352 -5.71 -26.44 3.43
C ALA A 352 -4.93 -27.75 3.23
N ALA A 353 -5.59 -28.78 2.68
CA ALA A 353 -5.01 -30.11 2.51
C ALA A 353 -3.71 -30.12 1.66
N ASP A 354 -3.53 -29.15 0.79
CA ASP A 354 -2.32 -28.95 -0.03
C ASP A 354 -1.23 -28.12 0.68
N GLY A 355 -1.48 -27.71 1.94
CA GLY A 355 -0.56 -26.88 2.73
C GLY A 355 -0.77 -25.37 2.59
N THR A 356 -1.70 -24.92 1.73
CA THR A 356 -1.98 -23.49 1.56
C THR A 356 -2.50 -22.87 2.84
N MET A 357 -1.84 -21.81 3.32
CA MET A 357 -2.22 -21.09 4.54
C MET A 357 -3.40 -20.17 4.32
N VAL A 358 -4.32 -20.13 5.29
CA VAL A 358 -5.27 -19.03 5.42
C VAL A 358 -4.52 -17.74 5.72
N GLN A 359 -4.83 -16.68 5.00
CA GLN A 359 -4.22 -15.36 5.15
C GLN A 359 -5.06 -14.46 6.04
N SER A 360 -4.44 -13.43 6.58
CA SER A 360 -5.07 -12.43 7.42
C SER A 360 -4.36 -11.09 7.29
N GLY A 361 -5.10 -10.00 7.52
CA GLY A 361 -4.56 -8.66 7.63
C GLY A 361 -5.29 -7.89 8.72
N SER A 362 -4.55 -7.19 9.57
CA SER A 362 -5.10 -6.40 10.67
C SER A 362 -4.51 -5.00 10.72
N VAL A 363 -5.33 -4.05 11.20
CA VAL A 363 -4.97 -2.65 11.41
C VAL A 363 -5.48 -2.20 12.78
N ALA A 364 -4.64 -1.48 13.51
CA ALA A 364 -4.99 -0.69 14.68
C ALA A 364 -4.84 0.80 14.35
N LEU A 365 -5.90 1.60 14.55
CA LEU A 365 -6.00 2.99 14.09
C LEU A 365 -6.50 3.90 15.21
N ASP A 366 -5.88 5.07 15.36
CA ASP A 366 -6.36 6.16 16.21
C ASP A 366 -7.58 6.83 15.55
N PRO A 367 -8.78 6.76 16.16
CA PRO A 367 -10.00 7.32 15.58
C PRO A 367 -10.02 8.85 15.55
N THR A 368 -9.14 9.52 16.29
CA THR A 368 -9.13 10.98 16.44
C THR A 368 -8.18 11.69 15.49
N THR A 369 -7.24 10.94 14.91
CA THR A 369 -6.26 11.45 13.95
C THR A 369 -6.28 10.72 12.61
N GLY A 370 -6.75 9.46 12.60
CA GLY A 370 -6.60 8.56 11.45
C GLY A 370 -5.20 7.93 11.37
N GLY A 371 -4.36 8.13 12.37
CA GLY A 371 -3.02 7.57 12.44
C GLY A 371 -3.06 6.04 12.58
N VAL A 372 -2.37 5.32 11.69
CA VAL A 372 -2.21 3.87 11.78
C VAL A 372 -1.17 3.55 12.82
N GLN A 373 -1.59 3.05 13.97
CA GLN A 373 -0.72 2.79 15.12
C GLN A 373 -0.04 1.43 15.07
N ALA A 374 -0.66 0.45 14.41
CA ALA A 374 -0.08 -0.85 14.12
C ALA A 374 -0.75 -1.50 12.91
N LEU A 375 -0.02 -2.35 12.20
CA LEU A 375 -0.59 -3.23 11.18
C LEU A 375 0.24 -4.51 10.99
N VAL A 376 -0.45 -5.58 10.62
CA VAL A 376 0.17 -6.79 10.09
C VAL A 376 -0.47 -7.14 8.76
N GLY A 377 0.33 -7.23 7.72
CA GLY A 377 -0.15 -7.37 6.35
C GLY A 377 -0.35 -8.81 5.88
N ARG A 378 0.19 -9.80 6.59
CA ARG A 378 0.13 -11.20 6.16
C ARG A 378 0.50 -12.15 7.30
N ARG A 379 -0.06 -13.38 7.26
CA ARG A 379 0.39 -14.51 8.07
C ARG A 379 1.59 -15.20 7.40
N GLY A 380 2.52 -15.71 8.19
CA GLY A 380 3.73 -16.42 7.74
C GLY A 380 4.95 -15.53 7.62
N GLU A 381 5.97 -16.00 6.89
CA GLU A 381 7.22 -15.26 6.73
C GLU A 381 7.01 -13.97 5.93
N HIS A 382 7.69 -12.91 6.33
CA HIS A 382 7.65 -11.65 5.64
C HIS A 382 8.40 -11.73 4.30
N VAL A 383 7.79 -11.20 3.26
CA VAL A 383 8.41 -10.98 1.96
C VAL A 383 8.50 -9.47 1.76
N PHE A 384 9.71 -8.95 1.60
CA PHE A 384 9.94 -7.52 1.43
C PHE A 384 9.08 -6.93 0.31
N ARG A 385 8.29 -5.92 0.64
CA ARG A 385 7.27 -5.30 -0.23
C ARG A 385 6.33 -6.31 -0.90
N GLY A 386 6.11 -7.46 -0.25
CA GLY A 386 5.11 -8.41 -0.68
C GLY A 386 3.69 -7.88 -0.50
N PHE A 387 2.70 -8.58 -1.05
CA PHE A 387 1.31 -8.15 -0.96
C PHE A 387 0.84 -8.00 0.49
N ASN A 388 0.36 -6.81 0.84
CA ASN A 388 -0.09 -6.44 2.18
C ASN A 388 -1.62 -6.49 2.25
N PHE A 389 -2.17 -7.55 2.89
CA PHE A 389 -3.62 -7.72 3.03
C PHE A 389 -4.27 -6.63 3.91
N ALA A 390 -3.52 -5.96 4.77
CA ALA A 390 -4.06 -4.90 5.61
C ALA A 390 -4.37 -3.60 4.83
N THR A 391 -3.59 -3.31 3.79
CA THR A 391 -3.65 -2.02 3.06
C THR A 391 -4.03 -2.15 1.58
N GLN A 392 -3.60 -3.21 0.90
CA GLN A 392 -3.73 -3.35 -0.56
C GLN A 392 -4.89 -4.26 -0.97
N MET A 393 -5.39 -5.08 -0.05
CA MET A 393 -6.48 -6.01 -0.33
C MET A 393 -7.77 -5.29 -0.74
N LYS A 394 -8.53 -5.96 -1.62
CA LYS A 394 -9.86 -5.55 -2.07
C LYS A 394 -10.81 -6.74 -1.96
N ARG A 395 -11.55 -6.83 -0.85
CA ARG A 395 -12.50 -7.90 -0.57
C ARG A 395 -13.83 -7.33 -0.08
N SER A 396 -14.91 -8.05 -0.37
CA SER A 396 -16.23 -7.68 0.15
C SER A 396 -16.20 -7.58 1.69
N PRO A 397 -16.60 -6.45 2.28
CA PRO A 397 -16.65 -6.28 3.73
C PRO A 397 -17.81 -7.07 4.37
N GLY A 398 -18.68 -7.68 3.58
CA GLY A 398 -19.86 -8.37 4.04
C GLY A 398 -20.70 -7.50 4.98
N SER A 399 -21.22 -8.09 6.03
CA SER A 399 -22.10 -7.43 7.00
C SER A 399 -21.43 -6.30 7.81
N THR A 400 -20.11 -6.11 7.75
CA THR A 400 -19.47 -4.95 8.41
C THR A 400 -19.83 -3.63 7.73
N ILE A 401 -20.42 -3.65 6.55
CA ILE A 401 -20.91 -2.44 5.88
C ILE A 401 -22.24 -1.93 6.44
N LYS A 402 -23.05 -2.79 7.10
CA LYS A 402 -24.42 -2.47 7.57
C LYS A 402 -24.49 -1.22 8.44
N PRO A 403 -23.61 -1.00 9.42
CA PRO A 403 -23.58 0.24 10.20
C PRO A 403 -23.43 1.49 9.33
N ILE A 404 -22.66 1.39 8.24
CA ILE A 404 -22.24 2.49 7.38
C ILE A 404 -23.30 2.80 6.31
N SER A 405 -23.72 1.77 5.57
CA SER A 405 -24.61 1.93 4.40
C SER A 405 -26.09 1.95 4.75
N VAL A 406 -26.45 1.40 5.91
CA VAL A 406 -27.87 1.19 6.28
C VAL A 406 -28.25 1.95 7.54
N TYR A 407 -27.64 1.60 8.68
CA TYR A 407 -28.18 2.02 9.98
C TYR A 407 -27.80 3.46 10.35
N ALA A 408 -26.60 3.93 10.07
CA ALA A 408 -26.25 5.34 10.30
C ALA A 408 -27.10 6.27 9.44
N PRO A 409 -27.27 6.06 8.11
CA PRO A 409 -28.18 6.89 7.32
C PRO A 409 -29.67 6.70 7.70
N ALA A 410 -30.08 5.57 8.30
CA ALA A 410 -31.44 5.39 8.82
C ALA A 410 -31.67 6.24 10.08
N ILE A 411 -30.73 6.28 11.02
CA ILE A 411 -30.79 7.16 12.18
C ILE A 411 -30.90 8.63 11.75
N GLU A 412 -30.13 9.06 10.76
CA GLU A 412 -30.23 10.41 10.20
C GLU A 412 -31.55 10.66 9.46
N ALA A 413 -32.24 9.60 9.02
CA ALA A 413 -33.58 9.67 8.41
C ALA A 413 -34.71 9.72 9.46
N GLY A 414 -34.38 9.65 10.76
CA GLY A 414 -35.35 9.75 11.85
C GLY A 414 -35.68 8.43 12.55
N TYR A 415 -35.02 7.32 12.17
CA TYR A 415 -35.12 6.06 12.91
C TYR A 415 -34.38 6.19 14.26
N ASN A 416 -34.74 5.34 15.21
CA ASN A 416 -34.10 5.20 16.51
C ASN A 416 -33.67 3.74 16.73
N PRO A 417 -32.80 3.46 17.69
CA PRO A 417 -32.36 2.08 17.95
C PRO A 417 -33.50 1.12 18.27
N ASP A 418 -34.61 1.61 18.88
CA ASP A 418 -35.82 0.84 19.19
C ASP A 418 -36.84 0.78 18.03
N SER A 419 -36.57 1.43 16.90
CA SER A 419 -37.44 1.36 15.72
C SER A 419 -37.64 -0.06 15.23
N ILE A 420 -38.88 -0.44 14.96
CA ILE A 420 -39.22 -1.77 14.47
C ILE A 420 -38.97 -1.84 12.97
N LEU A 421 -38.18 -2.82 12.55
CA LEU A 421 -37.82 -3.11 11.15
C LEU A 421 -38.53 -4.38 10.71
N GLU A 422 -38.82 -4.46 9.41
CA GLU A 422 -39.41 -5.67 8.83
C GLU A 422 -38.34 -6.75 8.59
N ASP A 423 -38.59 -7.96 9.14
CA ASP A 423 -37.75 -9.15 8.97
C ASP A 423 -38.51 -10.21 8.18
N LYS A 424 -38.69 -9.95 6.88
CA LYS A 424 -39.39 -10.82 5.93
C LYS A 424 -38.73 -10.79 4.56
N PRO A 425 -38.86 -11.86 3.75
CA PRO A 425 -38.41 -11.88 2.36
C PRO A 425 -39.02 -10.73 1.55
N GLN A 426 -38.18 -10.02 0.77
CA GLN A 426 -38.60 -8.88 -0.04
C GLN A 426 -38.68 -9.26 -1.52
N SER A 427 -39.66 -8.70 -2.24
CA SER A 427 -39.87 -8.97 -3.68
C SER A 427 -38.85 -8.27 -4.60
N TYR A 428 -38.21 -7.20 -4.13
CA TYR A 428 -37.30 -6.36 -4.92
C TYR A 428 -35.82 -6.77 -4.80
N TYR A 429 -35.49 -7.67 -3.83
CA TYR A 429 -34.14 -8.20 -3.69
C TYR A 429 -34.16 -9.54 -2.95
N GLU A 430 -33.57 -10.56 -3.54
CA GLU A 430 -33.51 -11.90 -2.91
C GLU A 430 -32.37 -11.92 -1.86
N ALA A 431 -32.76 -12.01 -0.60
CA ALA A 431 -31.86 -12.19 0.52
C ALA A 431 -32.46 -13.17 1.55
N LYS A 432 -31.61 -13.72 2.41
CA LYS A 432 -32.02 -14.58 3.53
C LYS A 432 -31.19 -14.23 4.75
N ASN A 433 -31.76 -14.40 5.95
CA ASN A 433 -30.96 -14.41 7.16
C ASN A 433 -30.07 -15.65 7.19
N TYR A 434 -28.94 -15.59 7.89
CA TYR A 434 -27.94 -16.67 7.90
C TYR A 434 -28.52 -18.05 8.32
N ASP A 435 -29.42 -18.05 9.29
CA ASP A 435 -30.11 -19.25 9.80
C ASP A 435 -31.33 -19.68 8.96
N GLY A 436 -31.69 -18.91 7.93
CA GLY A 436 -32.85 -19.13 7.09
C GLY A 436 -34.20 -18.83 7.76
N THR A 437 -34.18 -18.25 8.98
CA THR A 437 -35.37 -17.87 9.73
C THR A 437 -35.64 -16.36 9.66
N TYR A 438 -36.88 -15.98 9.98
CA TYR A 438 -37.27 -14.58 10.10
C TYR A 438 -38.42 -14.42 11.08
N SER A 439 -38.37 -13.33 11.87
CA SER A 439 -39.30 -13.08 12.98
C SER A 439 -40.54 -12.26 12.56
N GLY A 440 -40.53 -11.73 11.34
CA GLY A 440 -41.56 -10.82 10.86
C GLY A 440 -41.25 -9.36 11.18
N GLU A 441 -40.92 -9.05 12.40
CA GLU A 441 -40.55 -7.72 12.90
C GLU A 441 -39.45 -7.83 13.96
N VAL A 442 -38.53 -6.84 14.00
CA VAL A 442 -37.40 -6.84 14.93
C VAL A 442 -36.97 -5.41 15.26
N PRO A 443 -36.61 -5.05 16.51
CA PRO A 443 -35.99 -3.77 16.82
C PRO A 443 -34.64 -3.60 16.12
N MET A 444 -34.33 -2.36 15.69
CA MET A 444 -33.11 -2.06 14.91
C MET A 444 -31.83 -2.49 15.66
N TYR A 445 -31.74 -2.24 16.97
CA TYR A 445 -30.56 -2.65 17.75
C TYR A 445 -30.32 -4.16 17.76
N GLN A 446 -31.41 -4.95 17.81
CA GLN A 446 -31.30 -6.42 17.72
C GLN A 446 -30.94 -6.87 16.30
N ALA A 447 -31.56 -6.28 15.27
CA ALA A 447 -31.24 -6.57 13.87
C ALA A 447 -29.77 -6.32 13.56
N LEU A 448 -29.19 -5.24 14.09
CA LEU A 448 -27.77 -4.93 13.94
C LEU A 448 -26.88 -5.93 14.68
N ALA A 449 -27.14 -6.18 15.96
CA ALA A 449 -26.33 -7.06 16.81
C ALA A 449 -26.33 -8.51 16.30
N GLN A 450 -27.50 -9.01 15.87
CA GLN A 450 -27.66 -10.34 15.27
C GLN A 450 -27.31 -10.39 13.78
N SER A 451 -26.94 -9.25 13.21
CA SER A 451 -26.52 -9.15 11.79
C SER A 451 -27.57 -9.62 10.78
N LEU A 452 -28.85 -9.45 11.05
CA LEU A 452 -29.93 -9.90 10.17
C LEU A 452 -29.83 -9.21 8.81
N ASN A 453 -30.07 -9.98 7.73
CA ASN A 453 -29.92 -9.49 6.35
C ASN A 453 -31.21 -8.81 5.84
N LEU A 454 -32.37 -9.44 6.12
CA LEU A 454 -33.66 -8.95 5.64
C LEU A 454 -33.98 -7.56 6.17
N PRO A 455 -33.84 -7.28 7.49
CA PRO A 455 -34.07 -5.94 8.02
C PRO A 455 -33.11 -4.91 7.44
N ALA A 456 -31.84 -5.29 7.15
CA ALA A 456 -30.89 -4.35 6.56
C ALA A 456 -31.28 -3.96 5.14
N VAL A 457 -31.67 -4.93 4.30
CA VAL A 457 -32.15 -4.67 2.93
C VAL A 457 -33.44 -3.84 2.93
N TRP A 458 -34.38 -4.20 3.79
CA TRP A 458 -35.62 -3.46 3.94
C TRP A 458 -35.36 -2.01 4.38
N THR A 459 -34.53 -1.80 5.40
CA THR A 459 -34.20 -0.46 5.88
C THR A 459 -33.54 0.39 4.80
N LEU A 460 -32.59 -0.17 4.04
CA LEU A 460 -31.98 0.56 2.92
C LEU A 460 -33.01 0.97 1.86
N HIS A 461 -33.99 0.08 1.59
CA HIS A 461 -35.09 0.39 0.67
C HIS A 461 -35.95 1.55 1.18
N GLU A 462 -36.35 1.53 2.45
CA GLU A 462 -37.20 2.57 3.07
C GLU A 462 -36.52 3.95 3.11
N ILE A 463 -35.23 4.02 3.41
CA ILE A 463 -34.48 5.28 3.43
C ILE A 463 -34.02 5.75 2.04
N GLY A 464 -34.07 4.85 1.06
CA GLY A 464 -33.64 5.08 -0.33
C GLY A 464 -32.17 4.79 -0.58
N LEU A 465 -31.90 4.05 -1.65
CA LEU A 465 -30.57 3.57 -2.06
C LEU A 465 -29.53 4.70 -2.19
N ASP A 466 -29.91 5.83 -2.78
CA ASP A 466 -29.01 6.99 -2.95
C ASP A 466 -28.47 7.53 -1.63
N ARG A 467 -29.26 7.47 -0.56
CA ARG A 467 -28.85 7.92 0.77
C ARG A 467 -27.78 7.00 1.34
N GLY A 468 -28.01 5.67 1.29
CA GLY A 468 -27.05 4.67 1.72
C GLY A 468 -25.74 4.76 0.91
N TYR A 469 -25.85 4.84 -0.41
CA TYR A 469 -24.71 4.94 -1.32
C TYR A 469 -23.83 6.17 -1.02
N LYS A 470 -24.42 7.36 -0.97
CA LYS A 470 -23.69 8.60 -0.64
C LYS A 470 -23.08 8.58 0.76
N LYS A 471 -23.79 8.01 1.73
CA LYS A 471 -23.29 7.89 3.09
C LYS A 471 -22.06 6.96 3.13
N THR A 472 -22.12 5.83 2.44
CA THR A 472 -21.00 4.89 2.33
C THR A 472 -19.74 5.57 1.74
N GLN A 473 -19.90 6.37 0.69
CA GLN A 473 -18.79 7.18 0.17
C GLN A 473 -18.28 8.22 1.17
N ALA A 474 -19.18 8.84 1.94
CA ALA A 474 -18.78 9.83 2.95
C ALA A 474 -17.95 9.21 4.10
N PHE A 475 -18.14 7.92 4.40
CA PHE A 475 -17.34 7.14 5.34
C PHE A 475 -15.97 6.70 4.77
N GLY A 476 -15.63 7.12 3.55
CA GLY A 476 -14.33 6.88 2.93
C GLY A 476 -14.24 5.62 2.07
N LEU A 477 -15.33 4.87 1.87
CA LEU A 477 -15.33 3.71 0.99
C LEU A 477 -15.36 4.13 -0.48
N THR A 478 -14.64 3.37 -1.32
CA THR A 478 -14.59 3.63 -2.77
C THR A 478 -15.64 2.82 -3.50
N LEU A 479 -16.72 3.47 -3.91
CA LEU A 479 -17.83 2.85 -4.63
C LEU A 479 -17.79 3.20 -6.12
N THR A 480 -18.24 2.25 -6.94
CA THR A 480 -18.52 2.41 -8.38
C THR A 480 -20.02 2.56 -8.63
N ASP A 481 -20.39 2.93 -9.84
CA ASP A 481 -21.82 3.02 -10.21
C ASP A 481 -22.54 1.66 -10.14
N SER A 482 -21.82 0.55 -10.30
CA SER A 482 -22.36 -0.81 -10.17
C SER A 482 -22.70 -1.19 -8.73
N ASP A 483 -22.11 -0.52 -7.73
CA ASP A 483 -22.45 -0.73 -6.31
C ASP A 483 -23.79 -0.09 -5.91
N LYS A 484 -24.42 0.63 -6.82
CA LYS A 484 -25.69 1.29 -6.59
C LYS A 484 -26.86 0.34 -6.79
N TYR A 485 -26.96 -0.66 -5.91
CA TYR A 485 -28.04 -1.65 -5.86
C TYR A 485 -28.28 -2.13 -4.42
N TRP A 486 -29.38 -2.88 -4.19
CA TRP A 486 -29.78 -3.27 -2.83
C TRP A 486 -28.76 -4.15 -2.10
N GLY A 487 -27.89 -4.87 -2.83
CA GLY A 487 -26.80 -5.64 -2.26
C GLY A 487 -25.76 -4.82 -1.51
N LEU A 488 -25.74 -3.50 -1.70
CA LEU A 488 -24.95 -2.56 -0.89
C LEU A 488 -25.23 -2.74 0.61
N ALA A 489 -26.47 -3.08 1.00
CA ALA A 489 -26.84 -3.35 2.38
C ALA A 489 -26.05 -4.52 3.01
N LEU A 490 -25.53 -5.42 2.20
CA LEU A 490 -24.90 -6.68 2.60
C LEU A 490 -23.41 -6.75 2.26
N GLY A 491 -22.85 -5.67 1.70
CA GLY A 491 -21.44 -5.60 1.34
C GLY A 491 -21.12 -6.12 -0.06
N GLY A 492 -22.12 -6.26 -0.93
CA GLY A 492 -21.92 -6.60 -2.33
C GLY A 492 -21.28 -5.41 -3.07
N LEU A 493 -19.95 -5.31 -3.01
CA LEU A 493 -19.16 -4.27 -3.67
C LEU A 493 -18.36 -4.87 -4.82
N GLU A 494 -18.26 -4.15 -5.93
CA GLU A 494 -17.50 -4.57 -7.11
C GLU A 494 -16.01 -4.75 -6.81
N ASN A 495 -15.42 -3.76 -6.15
CA ASN A 495 -13.98 -3.79 -5.85
C ASN A 495 -13.66 -4.30 -4.43
N GLY A 496 -14.61 -4.19 -3.49
CA GLY A 496 -14.37 -4.50 -2.08
C GLY A 496 -13.48 -3.47 -1.36
N GLU A 497 -13.10 -3.80 -0.12
CA GLU A 497 -12.38 -2.90 0.78
C GLU A 497 -11.21 -3.61 1.49
N SER A 498 -10.31 -2.83 2.11
CA SER A 498 -9.21 -3.30 2.94
C SER A 498 -9.50 -3.15 4.43
N PRO A 499 -8.79 -3.87 5.33
CA PRO A 499 -8.83 -3.61 6.77
C PRO A 499 -8.56 -2.14 7.13
N LEU A 500 -7.63 -1.49 6.44
CA LEU A 500 -7.33 -0.07 6.63
C LEU A 500 -8.52 0.83 6.34
N THR A 501 -9.20 0.63 5.21
CA THR A 501 -10.38 1.42 4.84
C THR A 501 -11.51 1.19 5.84
N MET A 502 -11.74 -0.07 6.26
CA MET A 502 -12.78 -0.39 7.22
C MET A 502 -12.46 0.15 8.62
N ALA A 503 -11.20 0.14 9.06
CA ALA A 503 -10.78 0.77 10.32
C ALA A 503 -11.08 2.29 10.30
N ALA A 504 -10.71 2.98 9.22
CA ALA A 504 -10.98 4.42 9.07
C ALA A 504 -12.48 4.74 9.07
N ALA A 505 -13.28 3.91 8.40
CA ALA A 505 -14.74 4.07 8.38
C ALA A 505 -15.37 3.90 9.76
N TYR A 506 -14.92 2.93 10.55
CA TYR A 506 -15.39 2.73 11.93
C TYR A 506 -14.86 3.79 12.89
N GLY A 507 -13.71 4.38 12.57
CA GLY A 507 -13.19 5.56 13.27
C GLY A 507 -14.20 6.72 13.34
N VAL A 508 -15.10 6.83 12.35
CA VAL A 508 -16.17 7.83 12.37
C VAL A 508 -17.11 7.65 13.57
N PHE A 509 -17.42 6.42 13.95
CA PHE A 509 -18.27 6.16 15.12
C PHE A 509 -17.51 6.45 16.44
N ALA A 510 -16.26 6.00 16.52
CA ALA A 510 -15.42 6.18 17.69
C ALA A 510 -15.09 7.67 17.97
N SER A 511 -14.90 8.48 16.94
CA SER A 511 -14.58 9.92 17.03
C SER A 511 -15.80 10.83 17.24
N GLY A 512 -17.00 10.27 17.38
CA GLY A 512 -18.23 11.07 17.49
C GLY A 512 -18.68 11.72 16.19
N GLY A 513 -18.41 11.10 15.07
CA GLY A 513 -18.95 11.46 13.75
C GLY A 513 -17.97 12.05 12.75
N TYR A 514 -16.69 12.04 13.02
CA TYR A 514 -15.66 12.62 12.14
C TYR A 514 -14.85 11.53 11.41
N TYR A 515 -14.71 11.67 10.12
CA TYR A 515 -13.79 10.87 9.30
C TYR A 515 -12.42 11.53 9.24
N TYR A 516 -11.39 10.78 9.55
CA TYR A 516 -10.01 11.15 9.37
C TYR A 516 -9.38 10.25 8.30
N GLN A 517 -8.66 10.86 7.34
CA GLN A 517 -7.94 10.11 6.33
C GLN A 517 -6.88 9.23 7.00
N PRO A 518 -6.90 7.91 6.79
CA PRO A 518 -5.89 7.04 7.39
C PRO A 518 -4.51 7.36 6.82
N HIS A 519 -3.48 7.36 7.68
CA HIS A 519 -2.10 7.62 7.31
C HIS A 519 -1.14 6.94 8.29
N LEU A 520 0.00 6.51 7.78
CA LEU A 520 1.11 6.03 8.59
C LEU A 520 2.08 7.17 8.90
N ILE A 521 2.32 8.04 7.91
CA ILE A 521 3.34 9.08 7.94
C ILE A 521 2.77 10.38 8.48
N THR A 522 3.32 10.87 9.58
CA THR A 522 2.98 12.19 10.13
C THR A 522 3.91 13.29 9.60
N LYS A 523 5.18 12.97 9.32
CA LYS A 523 6.14 13.94 8.76
C LYS A 523 7.32 13.23 8.10
N ILE A 524 7.81 13.78 6.98
CA ILE A 524 9.08 13.38 6.38
C ILE A 524 10.03 14.58 6.36
N VAL A 525 11.24 14.36 6.85
CA VAL A 525 12.34 15.34 6.81
C VAL A 525 13.48 14.72 6.01
N ASP A 526 14.02 15.46 5.05
CA ASP A 526 15.17 14.99 4.26
C ASP A 526 16.50 15.09 5.05
N SER A 527 17.57 14.54 4.47
CA SER A 527 18.92 14.60 5.06
C SER A 527 19.45 16.02 5.26
N THR A 528 18.86 17.04 4.62
CA THR A 528 19.23 18.44 4.78
C THR A 528 18.44 19.14 5.90
N GLY A 529 17.48 18.45 6.52
CA GLY A 529 16.59 19.00 7.53
C GLY A 529 15.37 19.73 6.97
N ALA A 530 15.13 19.67 5.64
CA ALA A 530 13.92 20.25 5.04
C ALA A 530 12.72 19.31 5.23
N VAL A 531 11.57 19.88 5.62
CA VAL A 531 10.32 19.12 5.72
C VAL A 531 9.74 18.94 4.32
N ILE A 532 9.57 17.67 3.90
CA ILE A 532 9.01 17.31 2.58
C ILE A 532 7.51 17.03 2.70
N VAL A 533 7.10 16.33 3.77
CA VAL A 533 5.71 15.99 4.06
C VAL A 533 5.41 16.43 5.49
N ASP A 534 4.26 17.06 5.71
CA ASP A 534 3.78 17.47 7.03
C ASP A 534 2.28 17.17 7.15
N ASN A 535 1.96 16.07 7.85
CA ASN A 535 0.62 15.63 8.18
C ASN A 535 0.32 15.79 9.68
N THR A 536 1.10 16.59 10.42
CA THR A 536 0.93 16.76 11.87
C THR A 536 -0.38 17.46 12.25
N SER A 537 -1.04 18.14 11.29
CA SER A 537 -2.29 18.86 11.48
C SER A 537 -3.42 18.23 10.66
N VAL A 538 -3.91 17.07 11.08
CA VAL A 538 -5.03 16.41 10.42
C VAL A 538 -6.36 17.03 10.82
N LYS A 539 -7.22 17.33 9.83
CA LYS A 539 -8.57 17.84 10.08
C LYS A 539 -9.60 16.76 9.78
N GLY A 540 -10.39 16.40 10.80
CA GLY A 540 -11.53 15.51 10.61
C GLY A 540 -12.63 16.17 9.76
N LYS A 541 -13.24 15.40 8.88
CA LYS A 541 -14.44 15.78 8.14
C LYS A 541 -15.66 15.20 8.84
N GLN A 542 -16.59 16.03 9.30
CA GLN A 542 -17.82 15.53 9.88
C GLN A 542 -18.66 14.77 8.84
N VAL A 543 -19.01 13.53 9.14
CA VAL A 543 -19.78 12.60 8.29
C VAL A 543 -21.17 12.36 8.83
N ILE A 544 -21.29 12.22 10.15
CA ILE A 544 -22.54 12.07 10.90
C ILE A 544 -22.53 12.99 12.12
N SER A 545 -23.68 13.20 12.73
CA SER A 545 -23.75 13.92 13.99
C SER A 545 -23.23 13.08 15.15
N LYS A 546 -22.81 13.73 16.24
CA LYS A 546 -22.44 13.02 17.47
C LYS A 546 -23.58 12.14 17.99
N GLU A 547 -24.82 12.65 17.95
CA GLU A 547 -26.00 11.87 18.37
C GLU A 547 -26.18 10.61 17.54
N THR A 548 -25.95 10.68 16.20
CA THR A 548 -25.98 9.51 15.32
C THR A 548 -24.87 8.52 15.69
N ALA A 549 -23.65 9.01 15.95
CA ALA A 549 -22.53 8.17 16.38
C ALA A 549 -22.82 7.49 17.72
N ASP A 550 -23.39 8.22 18.68
CA ASP A 550 -23.77 7.70 20.01
C ASP A 550 -24.84 6.59 19.90
N LYS A 551 -25.92 6.82 19.10
CA LYS A 551 -26.95 5.81 18.84
C LYS A 551 -26.36 4.56 18.16
N MET A 552 -25.47 4.73 17.18
CA MET A 552 -24.80 3.63 16.51
C MET A 552 -23.89 2.86 17.45
N THR A 553 -23.13 3.55 18.29
CA THR A 553 -22.26 2.94 19.31
C THR A 553 -23.08 2.12 20.31
N SER A 554 -24.17 2.68 20.83
CA SER A 554 -25.12 1.99 21.74
C SER A 554 -25.61 0.66 21.13
N MET A 555 -25.98 0.66 19.85
CA MET A 555 -26.41 -0.58 19.15
C MET A 555 -25.24 -1.56 18.91
N MET A 556 -24.04 -1.03 18.55
CA MET A 556 -22.89 -1.86 18.22
C MET A 556 -22.20 -2.49 19.44
N LEU A 557 -22.39 -1.95 20.64
CA LEU A 557 -22.05 -2.63 21.90
C LEU A 557 -22.75 -3.98 21.99
N GLY A 558 -24.02 -4.06 21.56
CA GLY A 558 -24.82 -5.27 21.50
C GLY A 558 -24.19 -6.39 20.67
N THR A 559 -23.35 -6.08 19.69
CA THR A 559 -22.65 -7.11 18.90
C THR A 559 -21.78 -8.01 19.77
N PHE A 560 -21.09 -7.45 20.75
CA PHE A 560 -20.17 -8.18 21.63
C PHE A 560 -20.80 -8.62 22.97
N SER A 561 -21.93 -8.03 23.36
CA SER A 561 -22.64 -8.43 24.59
C SER A 561 -23.69 -9.52 24.34
N ASN A 562 -24.43 -9.44 23.22
CA ASN A 562 -25.58 -10.31 22.94
C ASN A 562 -25.65 -10.79 21.48
N GLY A 563 -24.72 -10.37 20.62
CA GLY A 563 -24.78 -10.58 19.18
C GLY A 563 -23.74 -11.56 18.65
N THR A 564 -23.45 -11.39 17.36
CA THR A 564 -22.58 -12.28 16.59
C THR A 564 -21.10 -12.24 17.00
N GLY A 565 -20.68 -11.27 17.79
CA GLY A 565 -19.31 -11.06 18.27
C GLY A 565 -19.04 -11.52 19.71
N VAL A 566 -20.01 -12.11 20.42
CA VAL A 566 -19.87 -12.48 21.84
C VAL A 566 -18.62 -13.33 22.12
N SER A 567 -18.31 -14.31 21.27
CA SER A 567 -17.13 -15.17 21.42
C SER A 567 -15.80 -14.42 21.17
N ALA A 568 -15.85 -13.30 20.48
CA ALA A 568 -14.71 -12.43 20.17
C ALA A 568 -14.58 -11.25 21.17
N SER A 569 -15.46 -11.15 22.16
CA SER A 569 -15.42 -10.11 23.18
C SER A 569 -14.15 -10.21 24.03
N PRO A 570 -13.32 -9.14 24.13
CA PRO A 570 -12.10 -9.15 24.93
C PRO A 570 -12.44 -9.14 26.42
N TYR A 571 -11.70 -9.93 27.19
CA TYR A 571 -11.90 -9.98 28.64
C TYR A 571 -11.47 -8.68 29.33
N GLY A 572 -12.38 -8.12 30.13
CA GLY A 572 -12.09 -6.92 30.92
C GLY A 572 -12.21 -5.59 30.17
N PHE A 573 -12.61 -5.61 28.89
CA PHE A 573 -12.80 -4.42 28.08
C PHE A 573 -14.17 -4.38 27.41
N THR A 574 -14.76 -3.20 27.36
CA THR A 574 -15.99 -2.95 26.61
C THR A 574 -15.64 -2.48 25.21
N ILE A 575 -16.22 -3.12 24.19
CA ILE A 575 -15.94 -2.82 22.78
C ILE A 575 -17.24 -2.77 21.98
N ALA A 576 -17.33 -1.84 21.04
CA ALA A 576 -18.41 -1.73 20.07
C ALA A 576 -17.91 -2.14 18.68
N GLY A 577 -18.78 -2.65 17.81
CA GLY A 577 -18.34 -3.01 16.46
C GLY A 577 -19.28 -3.94 15.71
N LYS A 578 -18.73 -4.65 14.72
CA LYS A 578 -19.51 -5.50 13.82
C LYS A 578 -18.68 -6.66 13.26
N THR A 579 -19.32 -7.82 13.13
CA THR A 579 -18.80 -8.99 12.40
C THR A 579 -19.27 -8.96 10.95
N GLY A 580 -18.50 -9.56 10.05
CA GLY A 580 -18.85 -9.75 8.65
C GLY A 580 -18.42 -11.12 8.16
N THR A 581 -19.26 -11.74 7.35
CA THR A 581 -19.01 -13.03 6.70
C THR A 581 -19.49 -12.92 5.27
N THR A 582 -18.72 -13.41 4.30
CA THR A 582 -19.15 -13.56 2.91
C THR A 582 -19.14 -15.02 2.52
N GLU A 583 -20.15 -15.44 1.79
CA GLU A 583 -20.29 -16.80 1.30
C GLU A 583 -19.54 -16.95 -0.03
N THR A 584 -19.15 -18.20 -0.37
CA THR A 584 -18.59 -18.48 -1.68
C THR A 584 -19.70 -18.50 -2.74
N ASN A 585 -19.36 -18.21 -3.99
CA ASN A 585 -20.30 -18.24 -5.11
C ASN A 585 -20.59 -19.66 -5.64
N PHE A 586 -19.82 -20.68 -5.22
CA PHE A 586 -19.97 -22.06 -5.65
C PHE A 586 -20.66 -22.97 -4.61
N ASP A 587 -20.65 -22.57 -3.33
CA ASP A 587 -21.30 -23.31 -2.25
C ASP A 587 -21.58 -22.33 -1.09
N LEU A 588 -22.85 -21.97 -0.90
CA LEU A 588 -23.28 -21.01 0.12
C LEU A 588 -23.08 -21.50 1.57
N SER A 589 -22.75 -22.77 1.79
CA SER A 589 -22.36 -23.28 3.11
C SER A 589 -20.88 -23.02 3.44
N LYS A 590 -20.10 -22.55 2.46
CA LYS A 590 -18.67 -22.23 2.57
C LYS A 590 -18.46 -20.73 2.61
N VAL A 591 -17.44 -20.32 3.33
CA VAL A 591 -17.14 -18.92 3.62
C VAL A 591 -15.91 -18.47 2.82
N ASN A 592 -16.03 -17.31 2.20
CA ASN A 592 -14.98 -16.66 1.43
C ASN A 592 -14.12 -15.77 2.31
N ASP A 593 -14.74 -14.84 3.03
CA ASP A 593 -14.09 -13.85 3.87
C ASP A 593 -14.75 -13.78 5.25
N GLN A 594 -13.95 -13.55 6.27
CA GLN A 594 -14.40 -13.27 7.62
C GLN A 594 -13.79 -11.96 8.12
N TRP A 595 -14.61 -11.15 8.76
CA TRP A 595 -14.26 -9.81 9.23
C TRP A 595 -14.73 -9.57 10.65
N ILE A 596 -13.94 -8.85 11.41
CA ILE A 596 -14.38 -8.13 12.62
C ILE A 596 -13.78 -6.75 12.59
N VAL A 597 -14.61 -5.74 12.82
CA VAL A 597 -14.17 -4.38 13.12
C VAL A 597 -14.75 -4.01 14.47
N GLY A 598 -13.88 -3.75 15.43
CA GLY A 598 -14.26 -3.34 16.77
C GLY A 598 -13.51 -2.08 17.18
N TYR A 599 -14.11 -1.31 18.07
CA TYR A 599 -13.51 -0.06 18.54
C TYR A 599 -13.84 0.24 20.00
N THR A 600 -12.94 0.98 20.62
CA THR A 600 -13.14 1.77 21.85
C THR A 600 -13.11 3.25 21.48
N PRO A 601 -13.31 4.20 22.41
CA PRO A 601 -13.09 5.61 22.10
C PRO A 601 -11.64 5.94 21.67
N ASP A 602 -10.67 5.09 22.02
CA ASP A 602 -9.23 5.34 21.83
C ASP A 602 -8.63 4.59 20.65
N LEU A 603 -9.25 3.50 20.20
CA LEU A 603 -8.63 2.56 19.25
C LEU A 603 -9.67 1.86 18.40
N VAL A 604 -9.41 1.74 17.10
CA VAL A 604 -10.16 0.88 16.17
C VAL A 604 -9.28 -0.28 15.74
N ILE A 605 -9.77 -1.51 15.83
CA ILE A 605 -9.12 -2.72 15.34
C ILE A 605 -9.96 -3.32 14.22
N SER A 606 -9.38 -3.53 13.05
CA SER A 606 -10.03 -4.16 11.90
C SER A 606 -9.23 -5.37 11.47
N THR A 607 -9.83 -6.55 11.55
CA THR A 607 -9.18 -7.84 11.24
C THR A 607 -9.97 -8.59 10.17
N TRP A 608 -9.27 -9.01 9.13
CA TRP A 608 -9.76 -9.86 8.05
C TRP A 608 -9.07 -11.22 8.06
N LEU A 609 -9.80 -12.27 7.64
CA LEU A 609 -9.31 -13.63 7.45
C LEU A 609 -9.92 -14.22 6.17
N GLY A 610 -9.09 -14.88 5.35
CA GLY A 610 -9.50 -15.54 4.11
C GLY A 610 -8.35 -16.22 3.39
N PHE A 611 -8.64 -16.98 2.36
CA PHE A 611 -7.60 -17.43 1.44
C PHE A 611 -7.26 -16.35 0.43
N GLU A 612 -6.00 -16.28 -0.01
CA GLU A 612 -5.57 -15.36 -1.08
C GLU A 612 -6.41 -15.58 -2.35
N GLN A 613 -6.66 -16.82 -2.69
CA GLN A 613 -7.61 -17.23 -3.72
C GLN A 613 -8.57 -18.26 -3.19
N THR A 614 -9.86 -17.94 -3.14
CA THR A 614 -10.90 -18.86 -2.72
C THR A 614 -11.22 -19.85 -3.85
N SER A 615 -11.31 -21.12 -3.52
CA SER A 615 -11.64 -22.22 -4.44
C SER A 615 -12.41 -23.32 -3.72
N ALA A 616 -12.78 -24.38 -4.45
CA ALA A 616 -13.42 -25.54 -3.87
C ALA A 616 -12.57 -26.25 -2.79
N GLU A 617 -11.24 -26.00 -2.78
CA GLU A 617 -10.28 -26.58 -1.83
C GLU A 617 -9.80 -25.53 -0.81
N HIS A 618 -9.94 -24.23 -1.12
CA HIS A 618 -9.48 -23.10 -0.30
C HIS A 618 -10.68 -22.25 0.12
N TYR A 619 -11.32 -22.57 1.24
CA TYR A 619 -12.46 -21.87 1.81
C TYR A 619 -12.43 -21.92 3.33
N LEU A 620 -13.12 -20.98 3.95
CA LEU A 620 -13.31 -20.98 5.40
C LEU A 620 -14.62 -21.66 5.78
N THR A 621 -14.71 -22.04 7.06
CA THR A 621 -15.93 -22.57 7.70
C THR A 621 -16.16 -21.86 9.04
N GLY A 622 -17.36 -21.99 9.59
CA GLY A 622 -17.72 -21.38 10.85
C GLY A 622 -18.04 -19.88 10.76
N THR A 623 -18.41 -19.29 11.88
CA THR A 623 -18.81 -17.89 11.95
C THR A 623 -17.60 -16.98 12.23
N SER A 624 -17.68 -15.72 11.80
CA SER A 624 -16.62 -14.72 12.05
C SER A 624 -16.33 -14.55 13.53
N GLY A 625 -17.32 -14.53 14.40
CA GLY A 625 -17.11 -14.46 15.85
C GLY A 625 -16.29 -15.62 16.42
N GLN A 626 -16.38 -16.81 15.83
CA GLN A 626 -15.70 -18.01 16.32
C GLN A 626 -14.32 -18.23 15.71
N VAL A 627 -14.08 -17.77 14.49
CA VAL A 627 -12.83 -18.06 13.75
C VAL A 627 -11.93 -16.82 13.70
N VAL A 628 -12.21 -15.81 12.88
CA VAL A 628 -11.42 -14.56 12.91
C VAL A 628 -11.52 -13.86 14.28
N GLY A 629 -12.60 -14.12 15.02
CA GLY A 629 -12.80 -13.66 16.39
C GLY A 629 -11.72 -14.07 17.37
N LYS A 630 -11.03 -15.20 17.17
CA LYS A 630 -9.90 -15.61 18.02
C LYS A 630 -8.72 -14.68 17.85
N ILE A 631 -8.42 -14.28 16.60
CA ILE A 631 -7.31 -13.37 16.28
C ILE A 631 -7.65 -11.99 16.85
N PHE A 632 -8.81 -11.46 16.47
CA PHE A 632 -9.29 -10.15 16.94
C PHE A 632 -9.30 -10.04 18.47
N LYS A 633 -9.79 -11.06 19.17
CA LYS A 633 -9.82 -11.09 20.64
C LYS A 633 -8.42 -11.05 21.24
N ALA A 634 -7.49 -11.84 20.70
CA ALA A 634 -6.09 -11.84 21.14
C ALA A 634 -5.42 -10.48 20.89
N GLU A 635 -5.69 -9.87 19.74
CA GLU A 635 -5.23 -8.51 19.43
C GLU A 635 -5.82 -7.50 20.44
N ALA A 636 -7.14 -7.47 20.62
CA ALA A 636 -7.80 -6.55 21.53
C ALA A 636 -7.31 -6.70 22.98
N GLU A 637 -7.20 -7.92 23.49
CA GLU A 637 -6.72 -8.21 24.84
C GLU A 637 -5.24 -7.80 25.06
N SER A 638 -4.43 -7.82 24.01
CA SER A 638 -3.02 -7.45 24.09
C SER A 638 -2.76 -5.96 23.82
N LEU A 639 -3.59 -5.29 22.99
CA LEU A 639 -3.44 -3.88 22.64
C LEU A 639 -4.11 -2.94 23.65
N LEU A 640 -5.35 -3.23 24.07
CA LEU A 640 -6.16 -2.34 24.92
C LEU A 640 -5.52 -2.00 26.28
N PRO A 641 -4.70 -2.84 26.92
CA PRO A 641 -3.97 -2.45 28.13
C PRO A 641 -3.02 -1.27 27.95
N TYR A 642 -2.58 -0.98 26.72
CA TYR A 642 -1.71 0.17 26.40
C TYR A 642 -2.50 1.40 25.93
N SER A 643 -3.85 1.30 25.74
CA SER A 643 -4.70 2.43 25.38
C SER A 643 -4.92 3.39 26.56
N GLN A 644 -5.50 4.56 26.28
CA GLN A 644 -5.84 5.52 27.35
C GLN A 644 -6.91 5.00 28.31
N GLY A 645 -7.65 3.95 27.91
CA GLY A 645 -8.69 3.34 28.73
C GLY A 645 -9.97 4.16 28.83
N SER A 646 -10.21 5.02 27.83
CA SER A 646 -11.44 5.83 27.78
C SER A 646 -12.67 4.92 27.68
N GLN A 647 -13.72 5.27 28.43
CA GLN A 647 -14.96 4.52 28.45
C GLN A 647 -15.98 5.13 27.50
N PHE A 648 -16.86 4.31 26.94
CA PHE A 648 -18.01 4.81 26.21
C PHE A 648 -18.92 5.62 27.15
N GLN A 649 -19.45 6.71 26.62
CA GLN A 649 -20.37 7.58 27.34
C GLN A 649 -21.84 7.13 27.21
N VAL A 650 -22.10 6.13 26.38
CA VAL A 650 -23.44 5.59 26.11
C VAL A 650 -23.54 4.13 26.55
N ALA A 651 -24.73 3.77 27.01
CA ALA A 651 -25.04 2.43 27.42
C ALA A 651 -25.38 1.53 26.21
N ASP A 652 -25.22 0.21 26.40
CA ASP A 652 -25.65 -0.82 25.45
C ASP A 652 -27.18 -0.77 25.24
N ALA A 653 -27.62 -0.75 24.00
CA ALA A 653 -29.01 -0.74 23.60
C ALA A 653 -29.82 -1.95 24.14
N TYR A 654 -29.17 -3.09 24.38
CA TYR A 654 -29.83 -4.23 25.03
C TYR A 654 -30.16 -3.95 26.49
N GLN A 655 -29.36 -3.15 27.21
CA GLN A 655 -29.63 -2.78 28.61
C GLN A 655 -30.75 -1.74 28.71
N THR A 656 -30.90 -0.89 27.68
CA THR A 656 -31.83 0.24 27.69
C THR A 656 -33.11 0.00 26.88
N GLY A 657 -33.26 -1.18 26.25
CA GLY A 657 -34.36 -1.47 25.34
C GLY A 657 -34.35 -0.56 24.09
N GLY A 658 -33.16 -0.16 23.63
CA GLY A 658 -32.96 0.71 22.47
C GLY A 658 -33.09 2.20 22.75
N LYS A 659 -33.30 2.64 23.98
CA LYS A 659 -33.29 4.07 24.33
C LYS A 659 -31.84 4.54 24.50
N LEU A 660 -31.50 5.66 23.88
CA LEU A 660 -30.19 6.28 24.08
C LEU A 660 -30.13 6.82 25.53
N MET A 661 -29.23 6.25 26.31
CA MET A 661 -28.95 6.63 27.69
C MET A 661 -27.44 6.78 27.89
N ALA A 662 -27.06 7.65 28.85
CA ALA A 662 -25.68 7.71 29.29
C ALA A 662 -25.28 6.40 30.02
N ALA A 663 -24.02 6.03 29.98
CA ALA A 663 -23.55 4.76 30.55
C ALA A 663 -23.71 4.74 32.09
N ASP A 664 -23.61 5.89 32.74
CA ASP A 664 -23.78 6.08 34.21
C ASP A 664 -25.25 6.23 34.65
N GLU A 665 -26.18 6.40 33.74
CA GLU A 665 -27.60 6.53 34.01
C GLU A 665 -28.35 5.17 34.02
N VAL A 666 -27.69 4.09 33.59
CA VAL A 666 -28.31 2.76 33.62
C VAL A 666 -28.41 2.28 35.06
N PRO A 667 -29.64 2.01 35.61
CA PRO A 667 -29.78 1.50 36.97
C PRO A 667 -28.96 0.22 37.18
N ASP A 668 -28.22 0.14 38.27
CA ASP A 668 -27.55 -1.10 38.67
C ASP A 668 -28.61 -2.23 38.75
N SER A 669 -28.39 -3.32 38.07
CA SER A 669 -29.29 -4.47 38.04
C SER A 669 -29.50 -5.17 39.40
N ASN A 670 -28.95 -4.57 40.47
CA ASN A 670 -29.13 -5.00 41.89
C ASN A 670 -30.28 -4.28 42.62
N ASP A 671 -30.96 -3.30 42.01
CA ASP A 671 -32.12 -2.67 42.64
C ASP A 671 -33.41 -3.45 42.23
N SER A 672 -33.80 -4.36 43.11
CA SER A 672 -34.75 -5.43 42.91
C SER A 672 -36.23 -5.00 42.96
N THR A 673 -36.66 -3.90 42.35
CA THR A 673 -38.07 -3.48 42.44
C THR A 673 -38.87 -3.41 41.12
N ASN A 674 -38.23 -3.66 39.94
CA ASN A 674 -38.96 -3.66 38.65
C ASN A 674 -38.49 -4.74 37.63
N ASN A 675 -38.14 -5.92 38.14
CA ASN A 675 -37.30 -6.87 37.41
C ASN A 675 -38.05 -8.07 36.79
N ASP A 676 -39.40 -8.13 36.83
CA ASP A 676 -40.10 -9.36 36.45
C ASP A 676 -40.48 -9.44 34.95
N ASP A 677 -40.70 -8.34 34.27
CA ASP A 677 -41.15 -8.39 32.86
C ASP A 677 -40.03 -8.59 31.84
N TRP A 678 -38.84 -8.04 32.08
CA TRP A 678 -37.72 -8.25 31.13
C TRP A 678 -37.02 -9.60 31.35
N LYS A 679 -36.89 -10.08 32.59
CA LYS A 679 -36.40 -11.45 32.86
C LYS A 679 -37.26 -12.48 32.16
N LYS A 680 -38.58 -12.29 32.18
CA LYS A 680 -39.51 -13.20 31.49
C LYS A 680 -39.28 -13.16 29.97
N SER A 681 -39.04 -11.99 29.37
CA SER A 681 -38.77 -11.89 27.95
C SER A 681 -37.38 -12.42 27.54
N VAL A 682 -36.38 -12.34 28.41
CA VAL A 682 -35.05 -12.94 28.20
C VAL A 682 -35.08 -14.46 28.46
N ASP A 683 -35.83 -14.92 29.46
CA ASP A 683 -36.00 -16.32 29.73
C ASP A 683 -36.81 -17.00 28.60
N ASP A 684 -37.89 -16.38 28.11
CA ASP A 684 -38.67 -16.81 26.97
C ASP A 684 -37.82 -16.84 25.67
N PHE A 685 -36.92 -15.89 25.46
CA PHE A 685 -36.00 -15.89 24.33
C PHE A 685 -34.90 -16.96 24.47
N ALA A 686 -34.32 -17.12 25.66
CA ALA A 686 -33.33 -18.17 25.96
C ALA A 686 -33.94 -19.58 25.87
N GLU A 687 -35.21 -19.77 26.22
CA GLU A 687 -35.94 -21.01 26.09
C GLU A 687 -36.25 -21.31 24.61
N ASN A 688 -36.71 -20.32 23.85
CA ASN A 688 -36.92 -20.43 22.40
C ASN A 688 -35.60 -20.70 21.64
N ALA A 689 -34.50 -20.07 22.03
CA ALA A 689 -33.18 -20.32 21.46
C ALA A 689 -32.67 -21.76 21.83
N LYS A 690 -32.91 -22.22 23.04
CA LYS A 690 -32.63 -23.64 23.45
C LYS A 690 -33.49 -24.64 22.71
N GLU A 691 -34.77 -24.35 22.50
CA GLU A 691 -35.65 -25.23 21.71
C GLU A 691 -35.21 -25.23 20.23
N GLY A 692 -34.85 -24.09 19.65
CA GLY A 692 -34.33 -24.02 18.29
C GLY A 692 -33.01 -24.78 18.12
N LEU A 693 -32.09 -24.70 19.10
CA LEU A 693 -30.84 -25.45 19.09
C LEU A 693 -31.06 -26.96 19.29
N LYS A 694 -32.08 -27.35 20.09
CA LYS A 694 -32.47 -28.76 20.31
C LYS A 694 -33.10 -29.33 19.06
N ASP A 695 -34.00 -28.60 18.42
CA ASP A 695 -34.65 -28.97 17.16
C ASP A 695 -33.62 -29.04 15.99
N PHE A 696 -32.65 -28.13 15.95
CA PHE A 696 -31.51 -28.19 15.02
C PHE A 696 -30.63 -29.41 15.28
N GLY A 697 -30.31 -29.72 16.55
CA GLY A 697 -29.55 -30.91 16.94
C GLY A 697 -30.28 -32.22 16.59
N GLU A 698 -31.63 -32.26 16.69
CA GLU A 698 -32.43 -33.43 16.30
C GLU A 698 -32.51 -33.57 14.77
N ARG A 699 -32.65 -32.47 14.01
CA ARG A 699 -32.61 -32.50 12.55
C ARG A 699 -31.25 -32.92 12.00
N VAL A 700 -30.16 -32.48 12.61
CA VAL A 700 -28.80 -32.93 12.26
C VAL A 700 -28.65 -34.44 12.57
N LYS A 701 -29.16 -34.92 13.72
CA LYS A 701 -29.20 -36.37 14.03
C LYS A 701 -30.05 -37.15 13.05
N GLN A 702 -31.16 -36.60 12.60
CA GLN A 702 -32.08 -37.29 11.66
C GLN A 702 -31.46 -37.30 10.25
N GLY A 703 -30.88 -36.17 9.78
CA GLY A 703 -30.16 -36.09 8.51
C GLY A 703 -28.92 -36.98 8.45
N THR A 704 -28.15 -37.10 9.55
CA THR A 704 -27.03 -38.05 9.63
C THR A 704 -27.50 -39.49 9.66
N LYS A 705 -28.62 -39.83 10.33
CA LYS A 705 -29.21 -41.19 10.28
C LYS A 705 -29.68 -41.57 8.88
N GLU A 706 -30.32 -40.64 8.15
CA GLU A 706 -30.74 -40.89 6.77
C GLU A 706 -29.53 -41.03 5.83
N LEU A 707 -28.49 -40.19 6.00
CA LEU A 707 -27.24 -40.28 5.22
C LEU A 707 -26.52 -41.62 5.48
N PHE A 708 -26.37 -42.03 6.75
CA PHE A 708 -25.77 -43.30 7.09
C PHE A 708 -26.65 -44.48 6.68
N GLY A 709 -27.99 -44.38 6.75
CA GLY A 709 -28.92 -45.38 6.26
C GLY A 709 -28.82 -45.58 4.75
N ASN A 710 -28.76 -44.52 3.99
CA ASN A 710 -28.57 -44.54 2.53
C ASN A 710 -27.20 -45.08 2.15
N LEU A 711 -26.14 -44.67 2.85
CA LEU A 711 -24.77 -45.20 2.63
C LEU A 711 -24.68 -46.69 2.93
N TRP A 712 -25.31 -47.16 4.03
CA TRP A 712 -25.37 -48.57 4.41
C TRP A 712 -26.11 -49.43 3.38
N ASN A 713 -27.22 -48.93 2.84
CA ASN A 713 -27.97 -49.60 1.79
C ASN A 713 -27.22 -49.61 0.44
N THR A 714 -26.46 -48.58 0.17
CA THR A 714 -25.61 -48.51 -1.07
C THR A 714 -24.39 -49.43 -0.98
N ILE A 715 -23.84 -49.65 0.23
CA ILE A 715 -22.68 -50.53 0.44
C ILE A 715 -23.11 -52.02 0.48
N ASN A 716 -24.32 -52.34 0.94
CA ASN A 716 -24.79 -53.71 1.07
C ASN A 716 -25.64 -54.23 -0.11
N GLY A 717 -25.81 -53.45 -1.17
CA GLY A 717 -26.29 -53.98 -2.48
C GLY A 717 -27.69 -54.60 -2.47
N ASN A 718 -28.71 -53.89 -1.97
CA ASN A 718 -30.11 -54.20 -2.27
C ASN A 718 -30.84 -52.96 -2.76
#